data_0ee4c206caf16d74ca466dbc56d78633
#
_entry.id   0ee4c206caf16d74ca466dbc56d78633
#
_cell.length_a   1.000
_cell.length_b   1.000
_cell.length_c   1.000
_cell.angle_alpha   90.00
_cell.angle_beta   90.00
_cell.angle_gamma   90.00
#
_symmetry.space_group_name_H-M   'P 1'
#
loop_
_entity.id
_entity.type
_entity.pdbx_description
1 polymer ?
#
loop_
_entity_poly.entity_id
_entity_poly.type
_entity_poly.pdbx_seq_one_letter_code
_entity_poly.pdbx_strand_id
1 'polypeptide(L)'
;MGRKNTIFHGAISKCLWRNEKTASAVVLLRTTETIFDKRYFYAREGKSFYIRCTFFDIMYPNLTPGMPVVVEGRYKNRMSKDEQYYSFDVQKIKIEEERTKDMESFFQQRFSMPDSSEQKRRDTLERLLSLDDPIYNVSGFAPREGKLYNGLLGMDIVPWFKKPVVETTLCEMTAKSGITYPQVCRLFNAAGVDAIDIMTENPYKFCYQNEIGFSVADKIAKNIGYSNKEVREKFAVKEILRLRTQTGSTLLSRILFNKAYERLTGWEFENIKDFPDIIPVGDNLGNRDYVSKELSIATEIKRLFVHGVSLPFKEDFITEVEKECGVRYGRQQRAAIGNVLSNTGLKVISGGPGTGKTTLTNGIIRIYKKIVPKGRIVLTAPTGRAAQRMTEQTGMPACTTQMLVLKHRCKDGGKIPADFIILDETSMLDTELFETVLCATESGSIILLLGDVNQLEAVGHGKILQDLLDAPRYVGVSRLTEVFRQKGGSPIVENSIRINNGNVNLEKDKSFDVFYKDSEEETMQGAIDIFVSHYKMADPFSTQILVPAKDGLAGVKNLNAKIQSIVNPFKEGEPCVTYGDRKYHKGDKIIMTRNNYEYGYYNGDVGIVKKISGGKICVSIRGEAMEIGSDCMDDIDLSYAMTIHKSQGSEFANAIVVLPKNPGQMLLRNLVYTGVTRGKKNVWIISEGKSLEKSIQTSRKGERETTLSKCLRTV
;
A
#
# COMPACT_ATOMS: atom_id res chain seq x y z
N MET A 1 -30.54 -26.31 -36.42
CA MET A 1 -31.43 -25.29 -35.84
C MET A 1 -30.56 -24.26 -35.08
N GLY A 2 -30.48 -23.05 -35.61
CA GLY A 2 -29.70 -21.97 -34.97
C GLY A 2 -30.25 -21.66 -33.59
N ARG A 3 -29.37 -21.67 -32.57
CA ARG A 3 -29.73 -21.39 -31.18
C ARG A 3 -30.03 -19.89 -31.05
N LYS A 4 -31.30 -19.49 -31.18
CA LYS A 4 -31.74 -18.12 -30.91
C LYS A 4 -31.50 -17.78 -29.43
N ASN A 5 -31.01 -16.59 -29.14
CA ASN A 5 -30.99 -16.04 -27.81
C ASN A 5 -32.42 -15.86 -27.31
N THR A 6 -32.62 -16.07 -26.03
CA THR A 6 -33.89 -15.82 -25.36
C THR A 6 -33.78 -14.53 -24.58
N ILE A 7 -34.84 -13.74 -24.53
CA ILE A 7 -34.89 -12.48 -23.77
C ILE A 7 -35.89 -12.66 -22.64
N PHE A 8 -35.56 -12.21 -21.44
CA PHE A 8 -36.46 -12.17 -20.29
C PHE A 8 -36.51 -10.78 -19.71
N HIS A 9 -37.72 -10.33 -19.42
CA HIS A 9 -38.01 -9.14 -18.64
C HIS A 9 -38.33 -9.55 -17.21
N GLY A 10 -37.79 -8.86 -16.24
CA GLY A 10 -38.04 -9.14 -14.85
C GLY A 10 -37.27 -8.25 -13.88
N ALA A 11 -37.35 -8.59 -12.60
CA ALA A 11 -36.60 -7.91 -11.57
C ALA A 11 -35.64 -8.89 -10.88
N ILE A 12 -34.48 -8.37 -10.49
CA ILE A 12 -33.53 -9.11 -9.65
C ILE A 12 -34.19 -9.39 -8.31
N SER A 13 -34.37 -10.67 -7.99
CA SER A 13 -35.00 -11.09 -6.72
C SER A 13 -33.92 -11.24 -5.62
N LYS A 14 -32.85 -11.94 -5.93
CA LYS A 14 -31.78 -12.22 -4.97
C LYS A 14 -30.45 -12.49 -5.68
N CYS A 15 -29.35 -11.99 -5.15
CA CYS A 15 -28.01 -12.43 -5.54
C CYS A 15 -27.65 -13.66 -4.71
N LEU A 16 -27.45 -14.81 -5.36
CA LEU A 16 -27.10 -16.08 -4.72
C LEU A 16 -25.59 -16.18 -4.47
N TRP A 17 -24.81 -15.67 -5.41
CA TRP A 17 -23.37 -15.72 -5.36
C TRP A 17 -22.77 -14.62 -6.25
N ARG A 18 -21.62 -14.08 -5.82
CA ARG A 18 -20.88 -13.06 -6.56
C ARG A 18 -19.38 -13.25 -6.36
N ASN A 19 -18.63 -13.06 -7.43
CA ASN A 19 -17.17 -13.01 -7.39
C ASN A 19 -16.68 -11.74 -8.10
N GLU A 20 -16.22 -10.79 -7.32
CA GLU A 20 -15.76 -9.48 -7.83
C GLU A 20 -14.47 -9.58 -8.65
N LYS A 21 -13.62 -10.60 -8.38
CA LYS A 21 -12.36 -10.79 -9.11
C LYS A 21 -12.57 -11.23 -10.55
N THR A 22 -13.61 -12.03 -10.80
CA THR A 22 -13.92 -12.59 -12.13
C THR A 22 -15.10 -11.88 -12.79
N ALA A 23 -15.63 -10.82 -12.18
CA ALA A 23 -16.85 -10.15 -12.62
C ALA A 23 -18.01 -11.11 -12.91
N SER A 24 -18.15 -12.15 -12.08
CA SER A 24 -19.15 -13.20 -12.25
C SER A 24 -20.17 -13.17 -11.12
N ALA A 25 -21.43 -13.44 -11.44
CA ALA A 25 -22.48 -13.57 -10.43
C ALA A 25 -23.53 -14.60 -10.82
N VAL A 26 -24.22 -15.12 -9.81
CA VAL A 26 -25.43 -15.91 -9.96
C VAL A 26 -26.56 -15.21 -9.22
N VAL A 27 -27.59 -14.81 -9.93
CA VAL A 27 -28.75 -14.11 -9.38
C VAL A 27 -30.04 -14.86 -9.69
N LEU A 28 -31.10 -14.63 -8.91
CA LEU A 28 -32.44 -15.03 -9.25
C LEU A 28 -33.15 -13.85 -9.88
N LEU A 29 -33.61 -14.04 -11.13
CA LEU A 29 -34.49 -13.12 -11.84
C LEU A 29 -35.92 -13.55 -11.62
N ARG A 30 -36.77 -12.68 -11.08
CA ARG A 30 -38.22 -12.85 -11.01
C ARG A 30 -38.85 -12.29 -12.28
N THR A 31 -39.59 -13.15 -13.01
CA THR A 31 -40.33 -12.77 -14.20
C THR A 31 -41.74 -13.26 -14.13
N THR A 32 -42.68 -12.59 -14.83
CA THR A 32 -44.07 -13.05 -15.04
C THR A 32 -44.23 -13.70 -16.40
N GLU A 33 -43.18 -13.78 -17.20
CA GLU A 33 -43.19 -14.46 -18.48
C GLU A 33 -43.37 -15.98 -18.25
N THR A 34 -44.24 -16.61 -19.05
CA THR A 34 -44.58 -18.02 -18.84
C THR A 34 -43.43 -18.94 -19.22
N ILE A 35 -42.97 -19.75 -18.26
CA ILE A 35 -41.97 -20.79 -18.45
C ILE A 35 -42.67 -22.17 -18.22
N PHE A 36 -42.84 -22.92 -19.29
CA PHE A 36 -43.61 -24.19 -19.25
C PHE A 36 -42.83 -25.37 -18.69
N ASP A 37 -41.50 -25.39 -18.82
CA ASP A 37 -40.65 -26.49 -18.39
C ASP A 37 -39.96 -26.22 -17.08
N LYS A 38 -40.23 -27.06 -16.06
CA LYS A 38 -39.62 -26.94 -14.71
C LYS A 38 -38.10 -26.97 -14.70
N ARG A 39 -37.45 -27.49 -15.73
CA ARG A 39 -35.99 -27.51 -15.84
C ARG A 39 -35.38 -26.14 -16.00
N TYR A 40 -36.15 -25.17 -16.48
CA TYR A 40 -35.68 -23.84 -16.84
C TYR A 40 -35.93 -22.76 -15.78
N PHE A 41 -36.63 -23.08 -14.69
CA PHE A 41 -36.79 -22.15 -13.58
C PHE A 41 -36.41 -22.77 -12.23
N TYR A 42 -35.93 -21.94 -11.34
CA TYR A 42 -35.50 -22.32 -10.00
C TYR A 42 -36.69 -22.58 -9.07
N ALA A 43 -37.67 -21.70 -9.10
CA ALA A 43 -38.92 -21.80 -8.31
C ALA A 43 -40.05 -21.08 -9.02
N ARG A 44 -41.29 -21.38 -8.60
CA ARG A 44 -42.49 -20.69 -9.04
C ARG A 44 -43.31 -20.27 -7.83
N GLU A 45 -43.75 -19.02 -7.83
CA GLU A 45 -44.60 -18.47 -6.78
C GLU A 45 -45.77 -17.72 -7.42
N GLY A 46 -47.01 -18.26 -7.30
CA GLY A 46 -48.15 -17.72 -7.99
C GLY A 46 -47.98 -17.64 -9.51
N LYS A 47 -48.03 -16.44 -10.05
CA LYS A 47 -47.78 -16.14 -11.47
C LYS A 47 -46.32 -15.82 -11.80
N SER A 48 -45.47 -15.76 -10.79
CA SER A 48 -44.03 -15.40 -10.96
C SER A 48 -43.16 -16.64 -11.08
N PHE A 49 -42.19 -16.59 -11.97
CA PHE A 49 -41.14 -17.58 -12.14
C PHE A 49 -39.81 -17.00 -11.71
N TYR A 50 -38.97 -17.79 -11.06
CA TYR A 50 -37.63 -17.42 -10.66
C TYR A 50 -36.62 -18.16 -11.52
N ILE A 51 -35.83 -17.43 -12.30
CA ILE A 51 -34.82 -17.97 -13.20
C ILE A 51 -33.46 -17.77 -12.55
N ARG A 52 -32.64 -18.84 -12.51
CA ARG A 52 -31.22 -18.70 -12.10
C ARG A 52 -30.43 -18.18 -13.27
N CYS A 53 -30.03 -16.91 -13.20
CA CYS A 53 -29.20 -16.23 -14.18
C CYS A 53 -27.73 -16.24 -13.76
N THR A 54 -26.86 -16.65 -14.67
CA THR A 54 -25.40 -16.67 -14.45
C THR A 54 -24.73 -15.68 -15.40
N PHE A 55 -23.86 -14.87 -14.84
CA PHE A 55 -23.06 -13.87 -15.54
C PHE A 55 -21.58 -14.29 -15.48
N PHE A 56 -20.91 -14.37 -16.63
CA PHE A 56 -19.48 -14.70 -16.76
C PHE A 56 -18.77 -13.68 -17.63
N ASP A 57 -17.64 -13.20 -17.19
CA ASP A 57 -16.80 -12.23 -17.91
C ASP A 57 -17.59 -11.07 -18.52
N ILE A 58 -18.83 -10.92 -18.09
CA ILE A 58 -19.70 -9.82 -18.46
C ILE A 58 -19.61 -8.82 -17.36
N MET A 59 -19.18 -7.66 -17.76
CA MET A 59 -19.25 -6.51 -16.91
C MET A 59 -20.73 -6.11 -16.83
N TYR A 60 -21.24 -6.05 -15.65
CA TYR A 60 -22.63 -5.73 -15.40
C TYR A 60 -22.72 -4.73 -14.25
N PRO A 61 -23.78 -3.92 -14.24
CA PRO A 61 -24.00 -2.96 -13.17
C PRO A 61 -24.20 -3.69 -11.83
N ASN A 62 -24.15 -2.94 -10.76
CA ASN A 62 -24.32 -3.46 -9.42
C ASN A 62 -25.74 -4.01 -9.25
N LEU A 63 -25.95 -5.29 -9.53
CA LEU A 63 -27.24 -5.95 -9.48
C LEU A 63 -27.74 -6.03 -8.05
N THR A 64 -28.85 -5.34 -7.76
CA THR A 64 -29.50 -5.31 -6.44
C THR A 64 -30.91 -5.87 -6.54
N PRO A 65 -31.43 -6.51 -5.49
CA PRO A 65 -32.83 -6.92 -5.47
C PRO A 65 -33.79 -5.77 -5.74
N GLY A 66 -34.85 -6.04 -6.48
CA GLY A 66 -35.81 -5.04 -6.95
C GLY A 66 -35.44 -4.35 -8.26
N MET A 67 -34.20 -4.45 -8.72
CA MET A 67 -33.75 -3.81 -9.95
C MET A 67 -34.44 -4.42 -11.17
N PRO A 68 -35.21 -3.64 -11.95
CA PRO A 68 -35.85 -4.11 -13.18
C PRO A 68 -34.83 -4.24 -14.30
N VAL A 69 -34.78 -5.42 -14.93
CA VAL A 69 -33.80 -5.71 -15.96
C VAL A 69 -34.38 -6.51 -17.12
N VAL A 70 -33.81 -6.27 -18.30
CA VAL A 70 -33.95 -7.12 -19.47
C VAL A 70 -32.68 -7.91 -19.66
N VAL A 71 -32.76 -9.25 -19.65
CA VAL A 71 -31.61 -10.12 -19.86
C VAL A 71 -31.76 -10.90 -21.15
N GLU A 72 -30.71 -10.92 -21.96
CA GLU A 72 -30.59 -11.73 -23.17
C GLU A 72 -29.53 -12.79 -22.99
N GLY A 73 -29.82 -14.03 -23.28
CA GLY A 73 -28.88 -15.13 -23.11
C GLY A 73 -29.42 -16.48 -23.54
N ARG A 74 -28.81 -17.53 -22.99
CA ARG A 74 -29.13 -18.92 -23.34
C ARG A 74 -29.12 -19.82 -22.11
N TYR A 75 -30.00 -20.79 -22.09
CA TYR A 75 -29.93 -21.84 -21.09
C TYR A 75 -28.76 -22.77 -21.31
N LYS A 76 -28.04 -23.05 -20.23
CA LYS A 76 -27.01 -24.09 -20.16
C LYS A 76 -27.32 -25.10 -19.08
N ASN A 77 -27.01 -26.33 -19.39
CA ASN A 77 -27.02 -27.42 -18.44
C ASN A 77 -25.76 -27.39 -17.58
N ARG A 78 -25.91 -27.48 -16.27
CA ARG A 78 -24.80 -27.46 -15.29
C ARG A 78 -24.98 -28.62 -14.31
N MET A 79 -23.85 -29.06 -13.75
CA MET A 79 -23.82 -30.07 -12.68
C MET A 79 -23.30 -29.43 -11.39
N SER A 80 -23.92 -29.71 -10.26
CA SER A 80 -23.45 -29.37 -8.92
C SER A 80 -23.75 -30.51 -7.98
N LYS A 81 -22.73 -31.14 -7.36
CA LYS A 81 -22.85 -32.17 -6.34
C LYS A 81 -23.91 -33.23 -6.68
N ASP A 82 -23.82 -33.83 -7.85
CA ASP A 82 -24.70 -34.88 -8.38
C ASP A 82 -26.11 -34.47 -8.83
N GLU A 83 -26.46 -33.19 -8.79
CA GLU A 83 -27.70 -32.67 -9.37
C GLU A 83 -27.44 -31.89 -10.66
N GLN A 84 -28.23 -32.26 -11.69
CA GLN A 84 -28.24 -31.56 -12.97
C GLN A 84 -29.28 -30.44 -12.92
N TYR A 85 -28.86 -29.21 -13.24
CA TYR A 85 -29.74 -28.05 -13.29
C TYR A 85 -29.46 -27.16 -14.50
N TYR A 86 -30.46 -26.38 -14.90
CA TYR A 86 -30.30 -25.38 -15.95
C TYR A 86 -30.03 -24.00 -15.33
N SER A 87 -29.07 -23.28 -15.92
CA SER A 87 -28.80 -21.90 -15.62
C SER A 87 -28.94 -21.09 -16.91
N PHE A 88 -29.48 -19.90 -16.81
CA PHE A 88 -29.56 -18.95 -17.91
C PHE A 88 -28.30 -18.14 -17.95
N ASP A 89 -27.40 -18.41 -18.92
CA ASP A 89 -26.17 -17.67 -19.12
C ASP A 89 -26.48 -16.35 -19.84
N VAL A 90 -26.36 -15.27 -19.11
CA VAL A 90 -26.67 -13.93 -19.61
C VAL A 90 -25.51 -13.45 -20.47
N GLN A 91 -25.83 -13.00 -21.69
CA GLN A 91 -24.91 -12.41 -22.63
C GLN A 91 -25.01 -10.88 -22.69
N LYS A 92 -26.24 -10.36 -22.48
CA LYS A 92 -26.51 -8.94 -22.37
C LYS A 92 -27.49 -8.67 -21.25
N ILE A 93 -27.33 -7.52 -20.61
CA ILE A 93 -28.25 -7.01 -19.59
C ILE A 93 -28.47 -5.52 -19.82
N LYS A 94 -29.72 -5.09 -19.68
CA LYS A 94 -30.12 -3.67 -19.66
C LYS A 94 -31.03 -3.45 -18.48
N ILE A 95 -31.07 -2.24 -17.94
CA ILE A 95 -32.07 -1.83 -16.97
C ILE A 95 -33.35 -1.54 -17.74
N GLU A 96 -34.48 -2.08 -17.28
CA GLU A 96 -35.79 -1.84 -17.86
C GLU A 96 -36.40 -0.60 -17.19
N GLU A 97 -36.65 0.46 -17.95
CA GLU A 97 -37.11 1.75 -17.44
C GLU A 97 -38.59 1.79 -17.05
N GLU A 98 -39.42 0.82 -17.47
CA GLU A 98 -40.89 0.92 -17.41
C GLU A 98 -41.62 0.22 -16.27
N ARG A 99 -40.96 -0.35 -15.24
CA ARG A 99 -41.66 -1.11 -14.17
C ARG A 99 -41.61 -0.48 -12.80
N THR A 100 -42.59 0.35 -12.49
CA THR A 100 -42.73 1.07 -11.20
C THR A 100 -42.92 0.17 -9.96
N LYS A 101 -43.50 -1.01 -10.07
CA LYS A 101 -43.78 -1.89 -8.91
C LYS A 101 -42.56 -2.60 -8.30
N ASP A 102 -41.54 -2.87 -9.10
CA ASP A 102 -40.29 -3.47 -8.62
C ASP A 102 -39.27 -2.43 -8.16
N MET A 103 -39.52 -1.17 -8.45
CA MET A 103 -38.69 -0.02 -8.09
C MET A 103 -38.66 0.24 -6.57
N GLU A 104 -39.76 -0.02 -5.88
CA GLU A 104 -39.84 0.25 -4.42
C GLU A 104 -38.78 -0.55 -3.64
N SER A 105 -38.63 -1.83 -3.93
CA SER A 105 -37.60 -2.68 -3.30
C SER A 105 -36.18 -2.23 -3.69
N PHE A 106 -35.98 -1.79 -4.93
CA PHE A 106 -34.73 -1.23 -5.40
C PHE A 106 -34.33 0.03 -4.65
N PHE A 107 -35.27 0.97 -4.50
CA PHE A 107 -35.06 2.21 -3.75
C PHE A 107 -34.81 1.96 -2.27
N GLN A 108 -35.62 1.12 -1.62
CA GLN A 108 -35.47 0.80 -0.21
C GLN A 108 -34.09 0.24 0.14
N GLN A 109 -33.52 -0.63 -0.70
CA GLN A 109 -32.21 -1.22 -0.45
C GLN A 109 -31.06 -0.28 -0.81
N ARG A 110 -31.22 0.55 -1.83
CA ARG A 110 -30.14 1.43 -2.31
C ARG A 110 -29.99 2.66 -1.43
N PHE A 111 -31.07 3.13 -0.85
CA PHE A 111 -31.09 4.32 0.00
C PHE A 111 -31.35 4.00 1.48
N SER A 112 -30.90 2.84 1.95
CA SER A 112 -30.91 2.52 3.37
C SER A 112 -29.94 3.43 4.09
N MET A 113 -30.48 4.39 4.86
CA MET A 113 -29.68 5.33 5.65
C MET A 113 -29.72 4.95 7.12
N PRO A 114 -28.58 4.83 7.80
CA PRO A 114 -28.53 4.44 9.22
C PRO A 114 -29.20 5.45 10.17
N ASP A 115 -29.17 6.74 9.84
CA ASP A 115 -29.50 7.82 10.78
C ASP A 115 -30.78 8.62 10.48
N SER A 116 -31.52 8.28 9.43
CA SER A 116 -32.79 8.96 9.13
C SER A 116 -33.97 8.33 9.87
N SER A 117 -34.87 9.15 10.42
CA SER A 117 -36.12 8.62 10.98
C SER A 117 -36.87 7.83 9.90
N GLU A 118 -37.46 6.71 10.27
CA GLU A 118 -38.18 5.83 9.34
C GLU A 118 -39.29 6.58 8.58
N GLN A 119 -39.95 7.54 9.22
CA GLN A 119 -40.96 8.38 8.60
C GLN A 119 -40.37 9.26 7.47
N LYS A 120 -39.21 9.92 7.70
CA LYS A 120 -38.59 10.78 6.72
C LYS A 120 -38.12 9.98 5.49
N ARG A 121 -37.73 8.74 5.71
CA ARG A 121 -37.36 7.80 4.64
C ARG A 121 -38.58 7.39 3.80
N ARG A 122 -39.70 7.07 4.44
CA ARG A 122 -40.97 6.77 3.76
C ARG A 122 -41.47 7.93 2.92
N ASP A 123 -41.54 9.12 3.50
CA ASP A 123 -41.99 10.34 2.81
C ASP A 123 -41.12 10.65 1.57
N THR A 124 -39.81 10.42 1.68
CA THR A 124 -38.88 10.62 0.55
C THR A 124 -39.08 9.55 -0.51
N LEU A 125 -39.26 8.29 -0.13
CA LEU A 125 -39.51 7.19 -1.04
C LEU A 125 -40.85 7.36 -1.77
N GLU A 126 -41.92 7.71 -1.06
CA GLU A 126 -43.24 7.99 -1.65
C GLU A 126 -43.17 9.11 -2.69
N ARG A 127 -42.40 10.18 -2.39
CA ARG A 127 -42.17 11.27 -3.35
C ARG A 127 -41.43 10.82 -4.60
N LEU A 128 -40.37 10.01 -4.46
CA LEU A 128 -39.65 9.45 -5.58
C LEU A 128 -40.51 8.53 -6.43
N LEU A 129 -41.34 7.68 -5.79
CA LEU A 129 -42.24 6.76 -6.47
C LEU A 129 -43.44 7.45 -7.11
N SER A 130 -43.79 8.66 -6.68
CA SER A 130 -44.87 9.46 -7.31
C SER A 130 -44.48 10.13 -8.62
N LEU A 131 -43.22 10.05 -9.04
CA LEU A 131 -42.76 10.52 -10.36
C LEU A 131 -43.22 9.52 -11.45
N ASP A 132 -43.61 10.02 -12.61
CA ASP A 132 -44.07 9.20 -13.74
C ASP A 132 -43.00 8.18 -14.18
N ASP A 133 -41.74 8.59 -14.14
CA ASP A 133 -40.57 7.74 -14.36
C ASP A 133 -39.49 8.11 -13.34
N PRO A 134 -39.42 7.43 -12.22
CA PRO A 134 -38.48 7.78 -11.14
C PRO A 134 -37.02 7.79 -11.57
N ILE A 135 -36.57 6.82 -12.39
CA ILE A 135 -35.17 6.76 -12.84
C ILE A 135 -34.85 7.93 -13.79
N TYR A 136 -35.69 8.11 -14.81
CA TYR A 136 -35.49 9.16 -15.80
C TYR A 136 -35.58 10.56 -15.18
N ASN A 137 -36.63 10.81 -14.41
CA ASN A 137 -36.86 12.09 -13.77
C ASN A 137 -35.75 12.45 -12.75
N VAL A 138 -35.29 11.50 -11.94
CA VAL A 138 -34.17 11.73 -11.02
C VAL A 138 -32.88 11.98 -11.80
N SER A 139 -32.65 11.25 -12.90
CA SER A 139 -31.47 11.45 -13.73
C SER A 139 -31.48 12.76 -14.53
N GLY A 140 -32.68 13.30 -14.80
CA GLY A 140 -32.91 14.53 -15.53
C GLY A 140 -33.22 15.77 -14.66
N PHE A 141 -33.12 15.67 -13.34
CA PHE A 141 -33.41 16.78 -12.45
C PHE A 141 -32.62 18.04 -12.79
N ALA A 142 -33.34 19.17 -12.80
CA ALA A 142 -32.68 20.46 -12.77
C ALA A 142 -31.83 20.59 -11.49
N PRO A 143 -30.68 21.31 -11.52
CA PRO A 143 -29.78 21.42 -10.35
C PRO A 143 -30.45 21.84 -9.04
N ARG A 144 -31.57 22.56 -9.14
CA ARG A 144 -32.34 23.01 -7.97
C ARG A 144 -33.17 21.90 -7.32
N GLU A 145 -33.76 21.03 -8.13
CA GLU A 145 -34.56 19.87 -7.67
C GLU A 145 -33.64 18.76 -7.15
N GLY A 146 -32.55 18.48 -7.82
CA GLY A 146 -31.52 17.56 -7.33
C GLY A 146 -30.99 17.93 -5.94
N LYS A 147 -30.76 19.24 -5.67
CA LYS A 147 -30.36 19.71 -4.35
C LYS A 147 -31.42 19.49 -3.26
N LEU A 148 -32.70 19.55 -3.60
CA LEU A 148 -33.78 19.29 -2.64
C LEU A 148 -33.77 17.83 -2.21
N TYR A 149 -33.66 16.88 -3.16
CA TYR A 149 -33.59 15.45 -2.84
C TYR A 149 -32.28 15.06 -2.17
N ASN A 150 -31.17 15.63 -2.59
CA ASN A 150 -29.89 15.43 -1.91
C ASN A 150 -29.92 15.90 -0.46
N GLY A 151 -30.60 17.01 -0.18
CA GLY A 151 -30.82 17.50 1.18
C GLY A 151 -31.70 16.58 2.03
N LEU A 152 -32.72 15.95 1.42
CA LEU A 152 -33.61 15.01 2.09
C LEU A 152 -32.94 13.67 2.39
N LEU A 153 -32.12 13.16 1.45
CA LEU A 153 -31.43 11.87 1.57
C LEU A 153 -30.05 11.97 2.19
N GLY A 154 -29.50 13.19 2.34
CA GLY A 154 -28.16 13.41 2.88
C GLY A 154 -27.02 12.99 1.94
N MET A 155 -27.32 12.73 0.66
CA MET A 155 -26.36 12.33 -0.36
C MET A 155 -26.80 12.82 -1.75
N ASP A 156 -25.86 12.90 -2.70
CA ASP A 156 -26.18 13.12 -4.10
C ASP A 156 -26.76 11.83 -4.71
N ILE A 157 -28.05 11.86 -5.05
CA ILE A 157 -28.78 10.72 -5.57
C ILE A 157 -28.64 10.54 -7.09
N VAL A 158 -28.41 11.61 -7.82
CA VAL A 158 -28.36 11.59 -9.30
C VAL A 158 -27.28 10.64 -9.83
N PRO A 159 -26.02 10.68 -9.35
CA PRO A 159 -25.01 9.71 -9.75
C PRO A 159 -25.39 8.25 -9.44
N TRP A 160 -26.11 8.03 -8.34
CA TRP A 160 -26.52 6.69 -7.94
C TRP A 160 -27.55 6.07 -8.88
N PHE A 161 -28.52 6.84 -9.37
CA PHE A 161 -29.49 6.36 -10.35
C PHE A 161 -28.86 6.10 -11.72
N LYS A 162 -27.96 6.97 -12.14
CA LYS A 162 -27.23 6.81 -13.40
C LYS A 162 -26.18 5.71 -13.35
N LYS A 163 -25.70 5.36 -12.15
CA LYS A 163 -24.60 4.40 -11.96
C LYS A 163 -24.78 3.09 -12.73
N PRO A 164 -25.92 2.36 -12.63
CA PRO A 164 -26.07 1.10 -13.35
C PRO A 164 -26.02 1.25 -14.87
N VAL A 165 -26.59 2.33 -15.40
CA VAL A 165 -26.58 2.64 -16.85
C VAL A 165 -25.16 2.95 -17.30
N VAL A 166 -24.47 3.83 -16.58
CA VAL A 166 -23.08 4.22 -16.88
C VAL A 166 -22.15 3.02 -16.78
N GLU A 167 -22.25 2.21 -15.71
CA GLU A 167 -21.43 1.00 -15.57
C GLU A 167 -21.70 0.00 -16.70
N THR A 168 -22.95 -0.19 -17.13
CA THR A 168 -23.28 -1.07 -18.25
C THR A 168 -22.66 -0.55 -19.56
N THR A 169 -22.80 0.73 -19.85
CA THR A 169 -22.22 1.35 -21.05
C THR A 169 -20.69 1.27 -21.03
N LEU A 170 -20.07 1.55 -19.89
CA LEU A 170 -18.61 1.41 -19.74
C LEU A 170 -18.17 -0.04 -19.95
N CYS A 171 -18.96 -1.01 -19.48
CA CYS A 171 -18.72 -2.43 -19.72
C CYS A 171 -18.74 -2.77 -21.22
N GLU A 172 -19.71 -2.24 -21.95
CA GLU A 172 -19.79 -2.45 -23.41
C GLU A 172 -18.59 -1.80 -24.14
N MET A 173 -18.26 -0.55 -23.80
CA MET A 173 -17.13 0.19 -24.41
C MET A 173 -15.78 -0.49 -24.13
N THR A 174 -15.63 -1.08 -22.95
CA THR A 174 -14.39 -1.70 -22.50
C THR A 174 -14.34 -3.21 -22.75
N ALA A 175 -15.34 -3.77 -23.39
CA ALA A 175 -15.42 -5.20 -23.72
C ALA A 175 -14.14 -5.67 -24.45
N LYS A 176 -13.61 -6.86 -24.08
CA LYS A 176 -12.40 -7.45 -24.67
C LYS A 176 -11.08 -6.67 -24.43
N SER A 177 -11.09 -5.56 -23.69
CA SER A 177 -9.88 -4.81 -23.37
C SER A 177 -9.01 -5.45 -22.28
N GLY A 178 -9.59 -6.39 -21.53
CA GLY A 178 -8.96 -7.03 -20.36
C GLY A 178 -9.19 -6.26 -19.05
N ILE A 179 -10.09 -5.26 -19.05
CA ILE A 179 -10.54 -4.59 -17.83
C ILE A 179 -11.47 -5.51 -17.04
N THR A 180 -11.41 -5.44 -15.72
CA THR A 180 -12.27 -6.18 -14.80
C THR A 180 -13.43 -5.32 -14.32
N TYR A 181 -14.51 -5.93 -13.88
CA TYR A 181 -15.65 -5.19 -13.32
C TYR A 181 -15.27 -4.27 -12.15
N PRO A 182 -14.43 -4.67 -11.16
CA PRO A 182 -13.95 -3.72 -10.16
C PRO A 182 -13.24 -2.49 -10.74
N GLN A 183 -12.56 -2.62 -11.86
CA GLN A 183 -11.95 -1.47 -12.54
C GLN A 183 -13.00 -0.58 -13.20
N VAL A 184 -14.06 -1.14 -13.78
CA VAL A 184 -15.20 -0.36 -14.29
C VAL A 184 -15.88 0.42 -13.16
N CYS A 185 -16.12 -0.20 -12.01
CA CYS A 185 -16.65 0.48 -10.83
C CYS A 185 -15.74 1.65 -10.39
N ARG A 186 -14.42 1.48 -10.48
CA ARG A 186 -13.48 2.57 -10.17
C ARG A 186 -13.53 3.71 -11.18
N LEU A 187 -13.74 3.42 -12.46
CA LEU A 187 -13.97 4.45 -13.48
C LEU A 187 -15.17 5.32 -13.13
N PHE A 188 -16.28 4.66 -12.79
CA PHE A 188 -17.47 5.38 -12.33
C PHE A 188 -17.22 6.17 -11.05
N ASN A 189 -16.55 5.59 -10.05
CA ASN A 189 -16.26 6.28 -8.79
C ASN A 189 -15.35 7.50 -8.98
N ALA A 190 -14.50 7.49 -10.02
CA ALA A 190 -13.59 8.60 -10.32
C ALA A 190 -14.24 9.74 -11.10
N ALA A 191 -15.19 9.43 -11.99
CA ALA A 191 -15.73 10.41 -12.95
C ALA A 191 -17.27 10.51 -12.90
N GLY A 192 -17.94 9.66 -12.13
CA GLY A 192 -19.39 9.67 -12.01
C GLY A 192 -20.08 9.43 -13.35
N VAL A 193 -21.08 10.26 -13.63
CA VAL A 193 -21.86 10.20 -14.86
C VAL A 193 -21.07 10.63 -16.11
N ASP A 194 -20.01 11.41 -15.92
CA ASP A 194 -19.19 11.93 -17.03
C ASP A 194 -18.18 10.88 -17.54
N ALA A 195 -18.12 9.71 -16.90
CA ALA A 195 -17.17 8.66 -17.25
C ALA A 195 -17.28 8.20 -18.71
N ILE A 196 -18.49 8.18 -19.28
CA ILE A 196 -18.74 7.82 -20.69
C ILE A 196 -18.16 8.88 -21.62
N ASP A 197 -18.44 10.14 -21.34
CA ASP A 197 -17.98 11.27 -22.17
C ASP A 197 -16.46 11.37 -22.14
N ILE A 198 -15.86 11.26 -20.94
CA ILE A 198 -14.40 11.22 -20.77
C ILE A 198 -13.80 10.04 -21.54
N MET A 199 -14.42 8.84 -21.47
CA MET A 199 -13.96 7.65 -22.16
C MET A 199 -14.00 7.84 -23.68
N THR A 200 -15.06 8.47 -24.20
CA THR A 200 -15.26 8.73 -25.62
C THR A 200 -14.30 9.81 -26.13
N GLU A 201 -14.13 10.88 -25.37
CA GLU A 201 -13.23 11.99 -25.74
C GLU A 201 -11.76 11.61 -25.65
N ASN A 202 -11.37 10.90 -24.62
CA ASN A 202 -9.99 10.50 -24.40
C ASN A 202 -9.88 9.35 -23.37
N PRO A 203 -9.89 8.08 -23.80
CA PRO A 203 -9.83 6.92 -22.92
C PRO A 203 -8.54 6.86 -22.08
N TYR A 204 -7.47 7.52 -22.49
CA TYR A 204 -6.21 7.57 -21.75
C TYR A 204 -6.27 8.46 -20.50
N LYS A 205 -7.28 9.36 -20.36
CA LYS A 205 -7.47 10.14 -19.12
C LYS A 205 -7.67 9.26 -17.88
N PHE A 206 -8.12 8.02 -18.06
CA PHE A 206 -8.28 7.05 -16.97
C PHE A 206 -7.00 6.29 -16.63
N CYS A 207 -5.92 6.44 -17.40
CA CYS A 207 -4.63 5.87 -17.02
C CYS A 207 -4.14 6.47 -15.69
N TYR A 208 -3.55 5.60 -14.86
CA TYR A 208 -2.83 5.92 -13.62
C TYR A 208 -3.66 6.31 -12.40
N GLN A 209 -4.82 6.93 -12.56
CA GLN A 209 -5.69 7.28 -11.43
C GLN A 209 -6.52 6.09 -10.92
N ASN A 210 -6.79 5.10 -11.80
CA ASN A 210 -7.73 4.00 -11.53
C ASN A 210 -7.12 2.61 -11.74
N GLU A 211 -5.81 2.47 -11.61
CA GLU A 211 -5.07 1.22 -11.85
C GLU A 211 -5.23 0.66 -13.28
N ILE A 212 -5.67 1.50 -14.21
CA ILE A 212 -5.74 1.14 -15.64
C ILE A 212 -4.41 1.53 -16.26
N GLY A 213 -3.65 0.52 -16.72
CA GLY A 213 -2.39 0.76 -17.43
C GLY A 213 -2.63 1.18 -18.89
N PHE A 214 -1.61 1.78 -19.50
CA PHE A 214 -1.63 2.20 -20.91
C PHE A 214 -2.11 1.10 -21.85
N SER A 215 -1.65 -0.14 -21.68
CA SER A 215 -2.04 -1.27 -22.55
C SER A 215 -3.55 -1.54 -22.57
N VAL A 216 -4.24 -1.35 -21.45
CA VAL A 216 -5.70 -1.51 -21.35
C VAL A 216 -6.39 -0.33 -22.00
N ALA A 217 -5.98 0.90 -21.71
CA ALA A 217 -6.52 2.10 -22.32
C ALA A 217 -6.33 2.10 -23.85
N ASP A 218 -5.20 1.61 -24.34
CA ASP A 218 -4.91 1.48 -25.79
C ASP A 218 -5.84 0.47 -26.48
N LYS A 219 -6.21 -0.63 -25.80
CA LYS A 219 -7.21 -1.56 -26.30
C LYS A 219 -8.61 -0.95 -26.31
N ILE A 220 -8.97 -0.19 -25.27
CA ILE A 220 -10.26 0.53 -25.21
C ILE A 220 -10.31 1.54 -26.35
N ALA A 221 -9.26 2.35 -26.52
CA ALA A 221 -9.17 3.33 -27.61
C ALA A 221 -9.44 2.70 -28.98
N LYS A 222 -8.82 1.54 -29.25
CA LYS A 222 -9.04 0.77 -30.49
C LYS A 222 -10.48 0.29 -30.61
N ASN A 223 -11.08 -0.20 -29.52
CA ASN A 223 -12.45 -0.71 -29.55
C ASN A 223 -13.49 0.37 -29.85
N ILE A 224 -13.30 1.58 -29.33
CA ILE A 224 -14.21 2.73 -29.58
C ILE A 224 -13.84 3.56 -30.80
N GLY A 225 -12.78 3.17 -31.55
CA GLY A 225 -12.33 3.90 -32.74
C GLY A 225 -11.61 5.22 -32.47
N TYR A 226 -11.07 5.41 -31.26
CA TYR A 226 -10.30 6.60 -30.93
C TYR A 226 -8.89 6.53 -31.52
N SER A 227 -8.48 7.55 -32.27
CA SER A 227 -7.23 7.54 -33.05
C SER A 227 -6.47 8.88 -33.00
N ASN A 228 -6.18 9.39 -31.81
CA ASN A 228 -5.34 10.58 -31.63
C ASN A 228 -3.88 10.16 -31.33
N LYS A 229 -2.99 10.33 -32.33
CA LYS A 229 -1.57 9.94 -32.23
C LYS A 229 -0.86 10.68 -31.10
N GLU A 230 -0.99 11.99 -31.03
CA GLU A 230 -0.31 12.86 -30.05
C GLU A 230 -0.69 12.49 -28.61
N VAL A 231 -1.98 12.26 -28.36
CA VAL A 231 -2.46 11.84 -27.04
C VAL A 231 -1.89 10.45 -26.69
N ARG A 232 -1.93 9.51 -27.63
CA ARG A 232 -1.40 8.16 -27.43
C ARG A 232 0.08 8.17 -27.08
N GLU A 233 0.88 8.97 -27.80
CA GLU A 233 2.32 9.13 -27.54
C GLU A 233 2.60 9.72 -26.16
N LYS A 234 1.88 10.79 -25.78
CA LYS A 234 2.00 11.40 -24.44
C LYS A 234 1.74 10.38 -23.32
N PHE A 235 0.71 9.57 -23.45
CA PHE A 235 0.40 8.56 -22.44
C PHE A 235 1.34 7.36 -22.48
N ALA A 236 1.88 6.97 -23.63
CA ALA A 236 2.93 5.97 -23.73
C ALA A 236 4.19 6.42 -23.01
N VAL A 237 4.60 7.66 -23.17
CA VAL A 237 5.73 8.27 -22.42
C VAL A 237 5.47 8.24 -20.92
N LYS A 238 4.29 8.68 -20.49
CA LYS A 238 3.90 8.62 -19.07
C LYS A 238 3.95 7.19 -18.51
N GLU A 239 3.52 6.19 -19.29
CA GLU A 239 3.60 4.78 -18.89
C GLU A 239 5.05 4.31 -18.74
N ILE A 240 5.93 4.66 -19.66
CA ILE A 240 7.36 4.30 -19.58
C ILE A 240 7.98 4.91 -18.32
N LEU A 241 7.73 6.20 -18.08
CA LEU A 241 8.22 6.89 -16.89
C LEU A 241 7.64 6.26 -15.61
N ARG A 242 6.33 5.96 -15.58
CA ARG A 242 5.67 5.32 -14.46
C ARG A 242 6.25 3.94 -14.13
N LEU A 243 6.42 3.09 -15.14
CA LEU A 243 7.02 1.76 -14.95
C LEU A 243 8.46 1.86 -14.43
N ARG A 244 9.21 2.85 -14.88
CA ARG A 244 10.57 3.08 -14.39
C ARG A 244 10.57 3.60 -12.97
N THR A 245 9.68 4.55 -12.66
CA THR A 245 9.58 5.10 -11.31
C THR A 245 9.10 4.05 -10.29
N GLN A 246 8.32 3.05 -10.68
CA GLN A 246 7.98 1.91 -9.81
C GLN A 246 9.20 1.12 -9.32
N THR A 247 10.33 1.19 -10.03
CA THR A 247 11.61 0.65 -9.55
C THR A 247 12.34 1.58 -8.58
N GLY A 248 11.77 2.76 -8.30
CA GLY A 248 12.39 3.83 -7.51
C GLY A 248 13.41 4.67 -8.28
N SER A 249 13.64 4.41 -9.57
CA SER A 249 14.57 5.18 -10.40
C SER A 249 13.93 6.47 -10.89
N THR A 250 14.72 7.54 -10.95
CA THR A 250 14.33 8.83 -11.51
C THR A 250 14.84 9.02 -12.94
N LEU A 251 15.77 8.15 -13.36
CA LEU A 251 16.38 8.12 -14.69
C LEU A 251 16.10 6.80 -15.42
N LEU A 252 16.16 6.88 -16.75
CA LEU A 252 16.10 5.73 -17.66
C LEU A 252 17.11 5.92 -18.81
N SER A 253 17.89 4.91 -19.11
CA SER A 253 18.74 4.91 -20.29
C SER A 253 17.93 5.22 -21.55
N ARG A 254 18.44 6.12 -22.40
CA ARG A 254 17.80 6.52 -23.65
C ARG A 254 17.53 5.32 -24.58
N ILE A 255 18.45 4.36 -24.57
CA ILE A 255 18.30 3.13 -25.38
C ILE A 255 17.10 2.30 -24.89
N LEU A 256 16.94 2.14 -23.58
CA LEU A 256 15.81 1.39 -23.00
C LEU A 256 14.49 2.14 -23.18
N PHE A 257 14.54 3.47 -23.09
CA PHE A 257 13.37 4.31 -23.35
C PHE A 257 12.88 4.15 -24.79
N ASN A 258 13.77 4.30 -25.78
CA ASN A 258 13.44 4.20 -27.21
C ASN A 258 12.82 2.81 -27.52
N LYS A 259 13.42 1.73 -27.02
CA LYS A 259 12.88 0.37 -27.18
C LYS A 259 11.49 0.20 -26.56
N ALA A 260 11.27 0.78 -25.38
CA ALA A 260 9.98 0.73 -24.70
C ALA A 260 8.93 1.56 -25.45
N TYR A 261 9.30 2.74 -25.94
CA TYR A 261 8.45 3.61 -26.72
C TYR A 261 8.00 2.96 -28.01
N GLU A 262 8.95 2.41 -28.80
CA GLU A 262 8.67 1.68 -30.05
C GLU A 262 7.73 0.49 -29.78
N ARG A 263 7.97 -0.27 -28.72
CA ARG A 263 7.10 -1.39 -28.33
C ARG A 263 5.68 -0.99 -28.00
N LEU A 264 5.47 0.17 -27.35
CA LEU A 264 4.15 0.64 -26.94
C LEU A 264 3.40 1.36 -28.06
N THR A 265 4.11 2.15 -28.85
CA THR A 265 3.50 3.00 -29.87
C THR A 265 3.53 2.37 -31.27
N GLY A 266 4.54 1.61 -31.59
CA GLY A 266 4.86 1.12 -32.94
C GLY A 266 5.64 2.13 -33.78
N TRP A 267 6.10 3.25 -33.19
CA TRP A 267 6.87 4.31 -33.84
C TRP A 267 8.23 4.52 -33.21
N GLU A 268 9.18 5.05 -33.95
CA GLU A 268 10.44 5.53 -33.40
C GLU A 268 10.24 6.83 -32.63
N PHE A 269 11.05 7.03 -31.59
CA PHE A 269 11.04 8.26 -30.78
C PHE A 269 11.89 9.32 -31.47
N GLU A 270 11.26 10.37 -32.01
CA GLU A 270 11.92 11.37 -32.83
C GLU A 270 12.44 12.54 -32.01
N ASN A 271 11.57 13.17 -31.17
CA ASN A 271 11.91 14.44 -30.56
C ASN A 271 11.44 14.52 -29.08
N ILE A 272 12.38 14.80 -28.18
CA ILE A 272 12.13 14.96 -26.76
C ILE A 272 11.36 16.26 -26.44
N LYS A 273 11.47 17.29 -27.31
CA LYS A 273 10.86 18.60 -27.05
C LYS A 273 9.34 18.56 -27.00
N ASP A 274 8.74 17.56 -27.62
CA ASP A 274 7.28 17.38 -27.67
C ASP A 274 6.73 16.79 -26.35
N PHE A 275 7.62 16.41 -25.43
CA PHE A 275 7.27 15.73 -24.18
C PHE A 275 7.81 16.51 -22.97
N PRO A 276 7.04 17.44 -22.39
CA PRO A 276 7.48 18.28 -21.29
C PRO A 276 7.79 17.50 -20.00
N ASP A 277 7.25 16.31 -19.85
CA ASP A 277 7.46 15.44 -18.68
C ASP A 277 8.86 14.79 -18.65
N ILE A 278 9.64 14.91 -19.76
CA ILE A 278 10.98 14.35 -19.88
C ILE A 278 12.04 15.44 -19.86
N ILE A 279 13.18 15.13 -19.27
CA ILE A 279 14.39 15.98 -19.34
C ILE A 279 15.60 15.12 -19.69
N PRO A 280 16.48 15.57 -20.63
CA PRO A 280 17.74 14.88 -20.88
C PRO A 280 18.73 15.12 -19.73
N VAL A 281 19.38 14.05 -19.28
CA VAL A 281 20.41 14.06 -18.23
C VAL A 281 21.63 13.27 -18.70
N GLY A 282 22.52 13.88 -19.47
CA GLY A 282 23.59 13.18 -20.21
C GLY A 282 22.97 12.21 -21.20
N ASP A 283 23.42 10.94 -21.18
CA ASP A 283 22.90 9.88 -22.05
C ASP A 283 21.58 9.26 -21.58
N ASN A 284 21.03 9.75 -20.48
CA ASN A 284 19.79 9.25 -19.90
C ASN A 284 18.65 10.25 -20.09
N LEU A 285 17.42 9.77 -19.90
CA LEU A 285 16.20 10.55 -19.82
C LEU A 285 15.66 10.48 -18.40
N GLY A 286 15.26 11.60 -17.83
CA GLY A 286 14.70 11.70 -16.50
C GLY A 286 13.24 12.12 -16.51
N ASN A 287 12.49 11.69 -15.50
CA ASN A 287 11.22 12.31 -15.19
C ASN A 287 11.49 13.71 -14.65
N ARG A 288 10.95 14.74 -15.30
CA ARG A 288 11.22 16.16 -14.98
C ARG A 288 10.92 16.48 -13.52
N ASP A 289 9.81 16.01 -12.98
CA ASP A 289 9.39 16.33 -11.61
C ASP A 289 10.41 15.80 -10.60
N TYR A 290 10.86 14.54 -10.77
CA TYR A 290 11.84 13.95 -9.85
C TYR A 290 13.24 14.53 -10.00
N VAL A 291 13.67 14.78 -11.24
CA VAL A 291 14.96 15.45 -11.50
C VAL A 291 14.98 16.85 -10.90
N SER A 292 13.87 17.60 -11.02
CA SER A 292 13.75 18.93 -10.41
C SER A 292 13.78 18.87 -8.89
N LYS A 293 13.14 17.89 -8.27
CA LYS A 293 13.19 17.66 -6.82
C LYS A 293 14.62 17.29 -6.36
N GLU A 294 15.31 16.44 -7.10
CA GLU A 294 16.70 16.07 -6.77
C GLU A 294 17.65 17.28 -6.89
N LEU A 295 17.43 18.16 -7.85
CA LEU A 295 18.16 19.43 -7.96
C LEU A 295 17.81 20.38 -6.81
N SER A 296 16.54 20.48 -6.44
CA SER A 296 16.07 21.23 -5.26
C SER A 296 16.75 20.72 -3.99
N ILE A 297 16.78 19.41 -3.76
CA ILE A 297 17.50 18.79 -2.64
C ILE A 297 18.97 19.21 -2.63
N ALA A 298 19.68 19.12 -3.75
CA ALA A 298 21.09 19.48 -3.83
C ALA A 298 21.31 20.97 -3.51
N THR A 299 20.42 21.84 -4.00
CA THR A 299 20.45 23.29 -3.73
C THR A 299 20.21 23.60 -2.26
N GLU A 300 19.24 22.95 -1.64
CA GLU A 300 18.93 23.11 -0.22
C GLU A 300 20.07 22.59 0.69
N ILE A 301 20.70 21.49 0.32
CA ILE A 301 21.89 20.97 1.03
C ILE A 301 23.05 22.00 0.95
N LYS A 302 23.28 22.55 -0.24
CA LYS A 302 24.29 23.64 -0.39
C LYS A 302 23.91 24.86 0.44
N ARG A 303 22.64 25.27 0.46
CA ARG A 303 22.15 26.37 1.31
C ARG A 303 22.48 26.12 2.79
N LEU A 304 22.15 24.93 3.31
CA LEU A 304 22.45 24.58 4.70
C LEU A 304 23.94 24.55 5.00
N PHE A 305 24.77 24.15 4.04
CA PHE A 305 26.25 24.15 4.18
C PHE A 305 26.82 25.57 4.18
N VAL A 306 26.43 26.40 3.22
CA VAL A 306 26.94 27.78 3.07
C VAL A 306 26.56 28.67 4.27
N HIS A 307 25.34 28.47 4.79
CA HIS A 307 24.86 29.18 5.98
C HIS A 307 25.12 28.42 7.28
N GLY A 308 26.00 27.44 7.25
CA GLY A 308 26.41 26.68 8.43
C GLY A 308 27.13 27.53 9.47
N VAL A 309 26.82 27.24 10.73
CA VAL A 309 27.40 27.95 11.89
C VAL A 309 28.27 26.97 12.67
N SER A 310 29.47 27.42 13.07
CA SER A 310 30.32 26.64 13.96
C SER A 310 29.72 26.57 15.37
N LEU A 311 29.77 25.39 15.97
CA LEU A 311 29.35 25.18 17.34
C LEU A 311 30.54 25.10 18.28
N PRO A 312 30.42 25.52 19.55
CA PRO A 312 31.52 25.50 20.52
C PRO A 312 31.71 24.07 21.08
N PHE A 313 31.89 23.11 20.20
CA PHE A 313 32.13 21.71 20.54
C PHE A 313 33.54 21.49 21.05
N LYS A 314 33.68 20.72 22.15
CA LYS A 314 34.94 20.27 22.71
C LYS A 314 34.93 18.78 22.95
N GLU A 315 36.05 18.08 22.77
CA GLU A 315 36.12 16.63 22.99
C GLU A 315 35.86 16.24 24.45
N ASP A 316 36.11 17.13 25.40
CA ASP A 316 35.83 16.92 26.83
C ASP A 316 34.34 16.61 27.08
N PHE A 317 33.45 17.21 26.29
CA PHE A 317 32.00 16.89 26.38
C PHE A 317 31.69 15.42 26.09
N ILE A 318 32.44 14.75 25.22
CA ILE A 318 32.31 13.30 24.98
C ILE A 318 32.68 12.56 26.25
N THR A 319 33.82 12.89 26.84
CA THR A 319 34.32 12.20 28.04
C THR A 319 33.40 12.41 29.25
N GLU A 320 32.79 13.58 29.38
CA GLU A 320 31.79 13.86 30.41
C GLU A 320 30.55 12.98 30.23
N VAL A 321 30.00 12.95 29.00
CA VAL A 321 28.78 12.15 28.71
C VAL A 321 29.08 10.66 28.80
N GLU A 322 30.26 10.19 28.45
CA GLU A 322 30.69 8.80 28.69
C GLU A 322 30.61 8.43 30.19
N LYS A 323 31.09 9.32 31.05
CA LYS A 323 31.00 9.11 32.51
C LYS A 323 29.57 9.15 33.04
N GLU A 324 28.76 10.13 32.58
CA GLU A 324 27.34 10.27 32.98
C GLU A 324 26.49 9.05 32.58
N CYS A 325 26.74 8.49 31.42
CA CYS A 325 25.95 7.39 30.86
C CYS A 325 26.53 6.01 31.16
N GLY A 326 27.73 5.91 31.71
CA GLY A 326 28.41 4.63 31.93
C GLY A 326 28.75 3.88 30.63
N VAL A 327 28.96 4.64 29.54
CA VAL A 327 29.27 4.08 28.20
C VAL A 327 30.66 4.56 27.76
N ARG A 328 31.28 3.82 26.84
CA ARG A 328 32.51 4.24 26.19
C ARG A 328 32.33 4.17 24.69
N TYR A 329 32.46 5.30 24.01
CA TYR A 329 32.36 5.38 22.56
C TYR A 329 33.62 4.86 21.85
N GLY A 330 33.46 4.08 20.80
CA GLY A 330 34.54 3.66 19.93
C GLY A 330 35.12 4.83 19.12
N ARG A 331 36.26 4.59 18.47
CA ARG A 331 36.95 5.63 17.69
C ARG A 331 36.06 6.24 16.62
N GLN A 332 35.34 5.41 15.86
CA GLN A 332 34.42 5.87 14.80
C GLN A 332 33.23 6.65 15.38
N GLN A 333 32.71 6.24 16.54
CA GLN A 333 31.59 6.92 17.20
C GLN A 333 32.04 8.30 17.72
N ARG A 334 33.21 8.44 18.35
CA ARG A 334 33.75 9.73 18.79
C ARG A 334 33.95 10.68 17.61
N ALA A 335 34.52 10.17 16.49
CA ALA A 335 34.70 10.99 15.28
C ALA A 335 33.34 11.42 14.70
N ALA A 336 32.31 10.57 14.74
CA ALA A 336 30.95 10.90 14.29
C ALA A 336 30.30 11.97 15.17
N ILE A 337 30.48 11.94 16.51
CA ILE A 337 30.02 13.00 17.42
C ILE A 337 30.66 14.33 17.04
N GLY A 338 32.00 14.37 16.85
CA GLY A 338 32.70 15.55 16.45
C GLY A 338 32.22 16.10 15.11
N ASN A 339 32.04 15.22 14.10
CA ASN A 339 31.53 15.61 12.78
C ASN A 339 30.11 16.22 12.85
N VAL A 340 29.24 15.69 13.69
CA VAL A 340 27.86 16.20 13.83
C VAL A 340 27.82 17.54 14.56
N LEU A 341 28.63 17.69 15.63
CA LEU A 341 28.53 18.81 16.58
C LEU A 341 29.57 19.91 16.40
N SER A 342 30.44 19.81 15.40
CA SER A 342 31.41 20.90 15.12
C SER A 342 30.78 22.06 14.37
N ASN A 343 29.82 21.84 13.50
CA ASN A 343 29.08 22.88 12.77
C ASN A 343 27.67 22.39 12.37
N THR A 344 26.80 23.34 12.06
CA THR A 344 25.44 23.05 11.58
C THR A 344 25.44 22.53 10.12
N GLY A 345 24.29 22.21 9.56
CA GLY A 345 24.12 21.67 8.19
C GLY A 345 23.70 20.20 8.17
N LEU A 346 23.78 19.57 7.00
CA LEU A 346 23.38 18.18 6.82
C LEU A 346 24.49 17.22 7.25
N LYS A 347 24.13 16.25 8.09
CA LYS A 347 25.02 15.21 8.62
C LYS A 347 24.41 13.85 8.36
N VAL A 348 25.24 12.86 8.04
CA VAL A 348 24.82 11.47 7.80
C VAL A 348 25.67 10.52 8.63
N ILE A 349 25.04 9.66 9.39
CA ILE A 349 25.67 8.51 10.04
C ILE A 349 25.07 7.25 9.44
N SER A 350 25.90 6.50 8.72
CA SER A 350 25.52 5.20 8.15
C SER A 350 26.22 4.09 8.91
N GLY A 351 25.46 3.04 9.27
CA GLY A 351 26.03 1.87 9.95
C GLY A 351 25.06 0.72 9.99
N GLY A 352 25.59 -0.50 9.96
CA GLY A 352 24.83 -1.75 10.07
C GLY A 352 24.27 -2.01 11.48
N PRO A 353 23.65 -3.20 11.68
CA PRO A 353 23.17 -3.60 12.98
C PRO A 353 24.35 -3.76 13.97
N GLY A 354 24.12 -3.42 15.23
CA GLY A 354 25.15 -3.58 16.27
C GLY A 354 26.24 -2.53 16.30
N THR A 355 26.25 -1.51 15.41
CA THR A 355 27.24 -0.42 15.42
C THR A 355 26.96 0.65 16.46
N GLY A 356 25.89 0.51 17.24
CA GLY A 356 25.57 1.39 18.37
C GLY A 356 24.99 2.74 17.96
N LYS A 357 24.33 2.84 16.81
CA LYS A 357 23.65 4.09 16.33
C LYS A 357 22.78 4.72 17.43
N THR A 358 21.95 3.93 18.09
CA THR A 358 21.06 4.41 19.16
C THR A 358 21.81 5.04 20.32
N THR A 359 22.83 4.33 20.83
CA THR A 359 23.69 4.82 21.94
C THR A 359 24.39 6.12 21.53
N LEU A 360 24.86 6.16 20.28
CA LEU A 360 25.49 7.33 19.71
C LEU A 360 24.53 8.52 19.59
N THR A 361 23.31 8.29 19.14
CA THR A 361 22.26 9.32 19.06
C THR A 361 21.95 9.93 20.41
N ASN A 362 21.82 9.11 21.45
CA ASN A 362 21.62 9.60 22.81
C ASN A 362 22.80 10.46 23.31
N GLY A 363 24.02 10.06 22.99
CA GLY A 363 25.20 10.83 23.30
C GLY A 363 25.21 12.19 22.59
N ILE A 364 24.93 12.18 21.27
CA ILE A 364 24.85 13.40 20.48
C ILE A 364 23.80 14.37 21.04
N ILE A 365 22.61 13.89 21.39
CA ILE A 365 21.54 14.70 21.99
C ILE A 365 21.99 15.32 23.31
N ARG A 366 22.61 14.54 24.20
CA ARG A 366 23.09 15.02 25.50
C ARG A 366 24.19 16.07 25.35
N ILE A 367 25.18 15.85 24.48
CA ILE A 367 26.23 16.78 24.20
C ILE A 367 25.66 18.04 23.55
N TYR A 368 24.75 17.93 22.60
CA TYR A 368 24.10 19.08 21.98
C TYR A 368 23.38 19.97 23.02
N LYS A 369 22.66 19.38 23.95
CA LYS A 369 21.98 20.10 25.03
C LYS A 369 22.97 20.82 25.97
N LYS A 370 24.18 20.32 26.14
CA LYS A 370 25.26 21.03 26.89
C LYS A 370 25.78 22.21 26.10
N ILE A 371 25.93 22.07 24.76
CA ILE A 371 26.45 23.14 23.88
C ILE A 371 25.37 24.21 23.64
N VAL A 372 24.12 23.79 23.41
CA VAL A 372 22.98 24.67 23.09
C VAL A 372 21.82 24.34 24.02
N PRO A 373 21.85 24.82 25.29
CA PRO A 373 20.85 24.44 26.31
C PRO A 373 19.41 24.76 25.93
N LYS A 374 19.15 25.79 25.13
CA LYS A 374 17.82 26.20 24.65
C LYS A 374 17.51 25.69 23.23
N GLY A 375 18.39 24.89 22.65
CA GLY A 375 18.21 24.37 21.30
C GLY A 375 17.00 23.44 21.19
N ARG A 376 16.16 23.67 20.20
CA ARG A 376 14.96 22.88 19.90
C ARG A 376 15.34 21.65 19.09
N ILE A 377 15.14 20.48 19.66
CA ILE A 377 15.44 19.19 19.02
C ILE A 377 14.12 18.55 18.58
N VAL A 378 14.06 18.11 17.33
CA VAL A 378 12.95 17.34 16.76
C VAL A 378 13.46 15.97 16.35
N LEU A 379 12.77 14.93 16.82
CA LEU A 379 13.05 13.52 16.48
C LEU A 379 11.98 13.01 15.54
N THR A 380 12.39 12.36 14.47
CA THR A 380 11.44 11.83 13.49
C THR A 380 11.97 10.58 12.78
N ALA A 381 11.06 9.74 12.28
CA ALA A 381 11.37 8.56 11.48
C ALA A 381 10.28 8.32 10.43
N PRO A 382 10.54 7.57 9.34
CA PRO A 382 9.55 7.30 8.30
C PRO A 382 8.33 6.48 8.75
N THR A 383 8.47 5.69 9.82
CA THR A 383 7.38 4.81 10.32
C THR A 383 7.03 5.10 11.77
N GLY A 384 5.76 4.85 12.15
CA GLY A 384 5.28 5.02 13.53
C GLY A 384 6.10 4.20 14.53
N ARG A 385 6.43 2.94 14.19
CA ARG A 385 7.26 2.06 15.05
C ARG A 385 8.67 2.59 15.27
N ALA A 386 9.32 3.10 14.22
CA ALA A 386 10.65 3.68 14.36
C ALA A 386 10.60 4.95 15.22
N ALA A 387 9.60 5.82 15.03
CA ALA A 387 9.39 7.00 15.86
C ALA A 387 9.12 6.64 17.34
N GLN A 388 8.24 5.67 17.60
CA GLN A 388 8.00 5.18 18.95
C GLN A 388 9.29 4.66 19.61
N ARG A 389 10.07 3.85 18.87
CA ARG A 389 11.34 3.33 19.35
C ARG A 389 12.34 4.44 19.66
N MET A 390 12.41 5.49 18.85
CA MET A 390 13.20 6.68 19.17
C MET A 390 12.75 7.33 20.48
N THR A 391 11.44 7.44 20.70
CA THR A 391 10.89 7.96 21.97
C THR A 391 11.31 7.14 23.16
N GLU A 392 11.13 5.81 23.08
CA GLU A 392 11.52 4.88 24.16
C GLU A 392 13.02 4.94 24.49
N GLN A 393 13.86 5.08 23.47
CA GLN A 393 15.32 5.06 23.61
C GLN A 393 15.90 6.39 24.05
N THR A 394 15.31 7.52 23.65
CA THR A 394 15.83 8.85 23.93
C THR A 394 15.11 9.53 25.11
N GLY A 395 13.93 9.04 25.49
CA GLY A 395 13.05 9.71 26.45
C GLY A 395 12.42 11.01 25.93
N MET A 396 12.59 11.32 24.62
CA MET A 396 12.06 12.51 23.99
C MET A 396 10.98 12.12 22.98
N PRO A 397 9.89 12.90 22.86
CA PRO A 397 8.84 12.58 21.90
C PRO A 397 9.37 12.63 20.46
N ALA A 398 9.08 11.59 19.69
CA ALA A 398 9.34 11.51 18.26
C ALA A 398 8.03 11.30 17.50
N CYS A 399 7.96 11.75 16.26
CA CYS A 399 6.82 11.58 15.38
C CYS A 399 7.23 11.03 14.01
N THR A 400 6.27 10.61 13.19
CA THR A 400 6.60 10.24 11.82
C THR A 400 6.97 11.46 11.00
N THR A 401 7.85 11.27 10.01
CA THR A 401 8.29 12.37 9.13
C THR A 401 7.11 12.98 8.36
N GLN A 402 6.15 12.15 7.96
CA GLN A 402 4.89 12.61 7.33
C GLN A 402 4.08 13.49 8.29
N MET A 403 3.97 13.09 9.57
CA MET A 403 3.26 13.90 10.57
C MET A 403 3.99 15.21 10.84
N LEU A 404 5.31 15.21 10.89
CA LEU A 404 6.12 16.42 11.05
C LEU A 404 5.82 17.43 9.93
N VAL A 405 5.86 16.96 8.68
CA VAL A 405 5.56 17.77 7.48
C VAL A 405 4.12 18.29 7.49
N LEU A 406 3.16 17.45 7.86
CA LEU A 406 1.75 17.83 7.92
C LEU A 406 1.49 18.87 9.02
N LYS A 407 1.98 18.61 10.24
CA LYS A 407 1.80 19.49 11.40
C LYS A 407 2.30 20.91 11.16
N HIS A 408 3.40 21.06 10.47
CA HIS A 408 4.01 22.36 10.17
C HIS A 408 3.62 22.90 8.79
N ARG A 409 2.68 22.26 8.07
CA ARG A 409 2.24 22.67 6.72
C ARG A 409 3.41 22.93 5.76
N CYS A 410 4.41 22.07 5.80
CA CYS A 410 5.65 22.28 5.06
C CYS A 410 5.45 22.36 3.55
N LYS A 411 4.47 21.65 2.98
CA LYS A 411 4.12 21.75 1.56
C LYS A 411 3.55 23.13 1.17
N ASP A 412 2.99 23.85 2.12
CA ASP A 412 2.43 25.18 1.94
C ASP A 412 3.41 26.30 2.36
N GLY A 413 4.70 25.98 2.46
CA GLY A 413 5.75 26.92 2.83
C GLY A 413 6.01 27.08 4.33
N GLY A 414 5.35 26.29 5.18
CA GLY A 414 5.58 26.31 6.62
C GLY A 414 6.98 25.80 6.98
N LYS A 415 7.55 26.31 8.07
CA LYS A 415 8.89 25.95 8.57
C LYS A 415 8.81 25.03 9.79
N ILE A 416 9.79 24.14 9.90
CA ILE A 416 9.95 23.29 11.08
C ILE A 416 10.70 24.10 12.15
N PRO A 417 10.07 24.38 13.31
CA PRO A 417 10.71 25.20 14.34
C PRO A 417 11.72 24.37 15.15
N ALA A 418 12.84 24.01 14.53
CA ALA A 418 13.88 23.16 15.13
C ALA A 418 15.27 23.65 14.77
N ASP A 419 16.15 23.66 15.76
CA ASP A 419 17.57 23.96 15.59
C ASP A 419 18.37 22.68 15.28
N PHE A 420 17.82 21.52 15.67
CA PHE A 420 18.39 20.21 15.41
C PHE A 420 17.27 19.19 15.07
N ILE A 421 17.29 18.66 13.86
CA ILE A 421 16.36 17.62 13.38
C ILE A 421 17.15 16.30 13.27
N ILE A 422 16.65 15.25 13.89
CA ILE A 422 17.22 13.90 13.80
C ILE A 422 16.20 12.98 13.11
N LEU A 423 16.60 12.44 11.96
CA LEU A 423 15.83 11.45 11.21
C LEU A 423 16.49 10.08 11.31
N ASP A 424 15.79 9.12 11.88
CA ASP A 424 16.24 7.71 11.89
C ASP A 424 15.59 6.91 10.75
N GLU A 425 16.12 5.73 10.46
CA GLU A 425 15.71 4.81 9.39
C GLU A 425 15.62 5.49 7.99
N THR A 426 16.61 6.34 7.68
CA THR A 426 16.62 7.15 6.46
C THR A 426 16.77 6.34 5.16
N SER A 427 17.09 5.05 5.23
CA SER A 427 17.01 4.14 4.07
C SER A 427 15.62 4.08 3.44
N MET A 428 14.56 4.39 4.22
CA MET A 428 13.16 4.42 3.78
C MET A 428 12.69 5.79 3.29
N LEU A 429 13.56 6.81 3.32
CA LEU A 429 13.21 8.18 2.97
C LEU A 429 13.22 8.36 1.44
N ASP A 430 12.11 8.76 0.86
CA ASP A 430 12.01 9.05 -0.56
C ASP A 430 12.35 10.52 -0.90
N THR A 431 12.50 10.78 -2.20
CA THR A 431 12.87 12.09 -2.72
C THR A 431 11.89 13.19 -2.33
N GLU A 432 10.57 12.92 -2.42
CA GLU A 432 9.54 13.94 -2.16
C GLU A 432 9.51 14.37 -0.69
N LEU A 433 9.53 13.39 0.21
CA LEU A 433 9.48 13.66 1.64
C LEU A 433 10.76 14.35 2.12
N PHE A 434 11.92 13.93 1.60
CA PHE A 434 13.19 14.53 1.96
C PHE A 434 13.33 15.97 1.45
N GLU A 435 12.94 16.24 0.20
CA GLU A 435 12.86 17.60 -0.34
C GLU A 435 12.02 18.50 0.56
N THR A 436 10.80 18.04 0.90
CA THR A 436 9.88 18.82 1.74
C THR A 436 10.49 19.16 3.11
N VAL A 437 11.18 18.20 3.75
CA VAL A 437 11.87 18.45 5.03
C VAL A 437 13.01 19.47 4.87
N LEU A 438 13.83 19.35 3.83
CA LEU A 438 14.93 20.28 3.59
C LEU A 438 14.44 21.69 3.34
N CYS A 439 13.44 21.87 2.46
CA CYS A 439 12.84 23.17 2.17
C CYS A 439 12.21 23.83 3.41
N ALA A 440 11.67 23.00 4.33
CA ALA A 440 11.09 23.48 5.57
C ALA A 440 12.11 23.75 6.70
N THR A 441 13.37 23.37 6.52
CA THR A 441 14.43 23.55 7.52
C THR A 441 15.07 24.93 7.39
N GLU A 442 15.21 25.63 8.51
CA GLU A 442 15.86 26.94 8.54
C GLU A 442 17.40 26.84 8.37
N SER A 443 18.00 27.89 7.80
CA SER A 443 19.46 27.98 7.74
C SER A 443 20.05 28.07 9.14
N GLY A 444 21.22 27.47 9.35
CA GLY A 444 21.83 27.38 10.66
C GLY A 444 21.35 26.22 11.53
N SER A 445 20.38 25.40 11.05
CA SER A 445 19.97 24.16 11.73
C SER A 445 20.89 22.98 11.40
N ILE A 446 20.90 21.97 12.26
CA ILE A 446 21.49 20.66 11.99
C ILE A 446 20.39 19.71 11.52
N ILE A 447 20.63 18.97 10.44
CA ILE A 447 19.85 17.78 10.08
C ILE A 447 20.77 16.56 10.19
N LEU A 448 20.45 15.63 11.05
CA LEU A 448 21.17 14.37 11.20
C LEU A 448 20.34 13.22 10.63
N LEU A 449 20.85 12.57 9.60
CA LEU A 449 20.30 11.37 9.02
C LEU A 449 20.98 10.13 9.58
N LEU A 450 20.20 9.21 10.13
CA LEU A 450 20.67 7.93 10.63
C LEU A 450 20.10 6.81 9.77
N GLY A 451 20.92 5.88 9.31
CA GLY A 451 20.41 4.80 8.48
C GLY A 451 21.41 3.67 8.21
N ASP A 452 20.95 2.71 7.45
CA ASP A 452 21.76 1.59 6.98
C ASP A 452 21.51 1.40 5.47
N VAL A 453 22.52 1.73 4.67
CA VAL A 453 22.47 1.69 3.20
C VAL A 453 22.31 0.27 2.63
N ASN A 454 22.49 -0.76 3.45
CA ASN A 454 22.37 -2.15 3.03
C ASN A 454 20.96 -2.73 3.26
N GLN A 455 20.10 -2.00 3.99
CA GLN A 455 18.68 -2.35 4.14
C GLN A 455 17.90 -2.08 2.87
N LEU A 456 16.62 -2.46 2.87
CA LEU A 456 15.71 -2.14 1.78
C LEU A 456 15.60 -0.63 1.58
N GLU A 457 15.67 -0.21 0.34
CA GLU A 457 15.48 1.18 -0.08
C GLU A 457 14.02 1.62 0.12
N ALA A 458 13.77 2.92 0.05
CA ALA A 458 12.44 3.49 0.08
C ALA A 458 11.51 2.85 -0.97
N VAL A 459 10.23 2.69 -0.65
CA VAL A 459 9.22 2.27 -1.63
C VAL A 459 9.04 3.35 -2.70
N GLY A 460 9.16 4.63 -2.31
CA GLY A 460 9.14 5.78 -3.22
C GLY A 460 10.41 5.93 -4.07
N HIS A 461 10.53 7.08 -4.71
CA HIS A 461 11.60 7.38 -5.66
C HIS A 461 12.88 7.84 -4.97
N GLY A 462 14.01 7.63 -5.65
CA GLY A 462 15.31 8.04 -5.17
C GLY A 462 16.03 6.99 -4.32
N LYS A 463 17.31 7.25 -4.03
CA LYS A 463 18.17 6.48 -3.12
C LYS A 463 18.99 7.44 -2.26
N ILE A 464 18.27 8.30 -1.55
CA ILE A 464 18.80 9.47 -0.85
C ILE A 464 20.04 9.14 -0.03
N LEU A 465 19.95 8.14 0.86
CA LEU A 465 21.07 7.79 1.73
C LEU A 465 22.32 7.38 0.93
N GLN A 466 22.16 6.58 -0.12
CA GLN A 466 23.28 6.15 -0.97
C GLN A 466 23.89 7.34 -1.73
N ASP A 467 23.05 8.19 -2.35
CA ASP A 467 23.50 9.33 -3.13
C ASP A 467 24.29 10.34 -2.28
N LEU A 468 23.88 10.58 -1.03
CA LEU A 468 24.59 11.43 -0.08
C LEU A 468 25.94 10.84 0.33
N LEU A 469 26.03 9.51 0.47
CA LEU A 469 27.27 8.81 0.76
C LEU A 469 28.25 8.80 -0.43
N ASP A 470 27.74 8.85 -1.66
CA ASP A 470 28.51 8.82 -2.91
C ASP A 470 29.01 10.24 -3.34
N ALA A 471 28.34 11.29 -2.85
CA ALA A 471 28.68 12.67 -3.16
C ALA A 471 28.67 13.57 -1.90
N PRO A 472 29.65 13.42 -0.98
CA PRO A 472 29.61 14.04 0.32
C PRO A 472 30.14 15.53 0.33
N ARG A 473 30.15 16.23 -0.81
CA ARG A 473 30.74 17.57 -0.95
C ARG A 473 30.25 18.59 0.06
N TYR A 474 28.95 18.57 0.37
CA TYR A 474 28.29 19.51 1.29
C TYR A 474 27.71 18.82 2.52
N VAL A 475 28.07 17.56 2.76
CA VAL A 475 27.46 16.67 3.75
C VAL A 475 28.51 16.13 4.70
N GLY A 476 28.30 16.27 6.00
CA GLY A 476 29.16 15.64 7.01
C GLY A 476 28.88 14.15 7.12
N VAL A 477 29.69 13.30 6.49
CA VAL A 477 29.47 11.84 6.45
C VAL A 477 30.31 11.12 7.50
N SER A 478 29.68 10.20 8.25
CA SER A 478 30.34 9.26 9.15
C SER A 478 29.87 7.83 8.86
N ARG A 479 30.79 6.91 8.67
CA ARG A 479 30.49 5.48 8.45
C ARG A 479 30.92 4.68 9.66
N LEU A 480 29.98 3.94 10.26
CA LEU A 480 30.24 3.07 11.40
C LEU A 480 30.34 1.63 10.91
N THR A 481 31.53 1.06 11.04
CA THR A 481 31.83 -0.34 10.69
C THR A 481 32.20 -1.18 11.91
N GLU A 482 32.55 -0.51 13.04
CA GLU A 482 32.84 -1.18 14.31
C GLU A 482 31.54 -1.74 14.92
N VAL A 483 31.55 -3.02 15.29
CA VAL A 483 30.40 -3.72 15.88
C VAL A 483 30.61 -3.84 17.38
N PHE A 484 29.67 -3.33 18.16
CA PHE A 484 29.72 -3.32 19.64
C PHE A 484 28.76 -4.33 20.30
N ARG A 485 27.96 -5.06 19.53
CA ARG A 485 26.98 -6.04 20.04
C ARG A 485 27.70 -7.30 20.48
N GLN A 486 27.93 -7.45 21.80
CA GLN A 486 28.52 -8.56 22.54
C GLN A 486 30.03 -8.82 22.30
N LYS A 487 30.78 -8.86 23.40
CA LYS A 487 32.13 -9.44 23.42
C LYS A 487 32.02 -10.93 23.12
N GLY A 488 32.29 -11.35 21.88
CA GLY A 488 32.25 -12.76 21.48
C GLY A 488 31.53 -13.02 20.12
N GLY A 489 31.15 -11.98 19.34
CA GLY A 489 30.52 -12.14 18.03
C GLY A 489 29.08 -12.66 18.14
N SER A 490 28.09 -11.90 17.65
CA SER A 490 26.73 -12.43 17.49
C SER A 490 26.62 -13.05 16.09
N PRO A 491 26.37 -14.37 15.96
CA PRO A 491 26.18 -15.01 14.65
C PRO A 491 25.16 -14.29 13.78
N ILE A 492 24.15 -13.64 14.37
CA ILE A 492 23.19 -12.82 13.63
C ILE A 492 23.89 -11.66 12.94
N VAL A 493 24.78 -10.94 13.61
CA VAL A 493 25.52 -9.79 13.05
C VAL A 493 26.54 -10.27 12.03
N GLU A 494 27.31 -11.31 12.35
CA GLU A 494 28.32 -11.88 11.44
C GLU A 494 27.67 -12.39 10.15
N ASN A 495 26.56 -13.13 10.27
CA ASN A 495 25.81 -13.62 9.12
C ASN A 495 25.17 -12.47 8.33
N SER A 496 24.71 -11.40 8.97
CA SER A 496 24.22 -10.22 8.25
C SER A 496 25.32 -9.57 7.39
N ILE A 497 26.56 -9.52 7.91
CA ILE A 497 27.73 -9.04 7.15
C ILE A 497 28.06 -9.99 6.00
N ARG A 498 28.04 -11.31 6.22
CA ARG A 498 28.26 -12.33 5.18
C ARG A 498 27.22 -12.21 4.07
N ILE A 499 25.93 -12.12 4.43
CA ILE A 499 24.83 -11.92 3.49
C ILE A 499 25.06 -10.65 2.67
N ASN A 500 25.37 -9.53 3.32
CA ASN A 500 25.63 -8.26 2.63
C ASN A 500 26.80 -8.34 1.62
N ASN A 501 27.82 -9.12 1.93
CA ASN A 501 28.98 -9.36 1.07
C ASN A 501 28.71 -10.45 -0.01
N GLY A 502 27.51 -11.02 -0.07
CA GLY A 502 27.16 -12.07 -1.05
C GLY A 502 27.70 -13.46 -0.68
N ASN A 503 28.15 -13.66 0.55
CA ASN A 503 28.64 -14.95 1.01
C ASN A 503 27.49 -15.81 1.53
N VAL A 504 27.29 -16.97 0.92
CA VAL A 504 26.23 -17.93 1.25
C VAL A 504 26.59 -18.87 2.41
N ASN A 505 27.86 -18.90 2.82
CA ASN A 505 28.30 -19.73 3.93
C ASN A 505 27.99 -19.04 5.27
N LEU A 506 26.83 -19.37 5.83
CA LEU A 506 26.37 -18.80 7.08
C LEU A 506 26.75 -19.70 8.26
N GLU A 507 27.16 -19.08 9.35
CA GLU A 507 27.45 -19.79 10.60
C GLU A 507 26.16 -20.13 11.33
N LYS A 508 26.08 -21.35 11.87
CA LYS A 508 24.94 -21.84 12.61
C LYS A 508 25.30 -22.03 14.09
N ASP A 509 24.39 -21.60 14.95
CA ASP A 509 24.46 -21.83 16.38
C ASP A 509 23.05 -21.85 17.01
N LYS A 510 22.97 -21.75 18.34
CA LYS A 510 21.68 -21.69 19.05
C LYS A 510 20.84 -20.45 18.72
N SER A 511 21.48 -19.36 18.26
CA SER A 511 20.83 -18.08 17.95
C SER A 511 20.57 -17.87 16.47
N PHE A 512 21.19 -18.69 15.60
CA PHE A 512 21.02 -18.58 14.15
C PHE A 512 21.05 -19.94 13.47
N ASP A 513 19.97 -20.30 12.78
CA ASP A 513 19.91 -21.55 12.01
C ASP A 513 19.19 -21.38 10.68
N VAL A 514 19.46 -22.30 9.75
CA VAL A 514 18.90 -22.33 8.41
C VAL A 514 18.33 -23.72 8.13
N PHE A 515 17.04 -23.77 7.77
CA PHE A 515 16.31 -24.98 7.42
C PHE A 515 15.95 -24.96 5.94
N TYR A 516 16.33 -25.99 5.23
CA TYR A 516 15.96 -26.17 3.82
C TYR A 516 14.76 -27.12 3.72
N LYS A 517 13.82 -26.76 2.84
CA LYS A 517 12.59 -27.50 2.59
C LYS A 517 12.42 -27.72 1.09
N ASP A 518 11.77 -28.81 0.72
CA ASP A 518 11.66 -29.19 -0.70
C ASP A 518 10.42 -28.61 -1.37
N SER A 519 9.40 -28.22 -0.59
CA SER A 519 8.16 -27.64 -1.08
C SER A 519 7.74 -26.37 -0.33
N GLU A 520 6.82 -25.61 -0.91
CA GLU A 520 6.23 -24.42 -0.28
C GLU A 520 5.39 -24.82 0.95
N GLU A 521 4.71 -25.97 0.90
CA GLU A 521 3.94 -26.53 2.01
C GLU A 521 4.84 -26.85 3.21
N GLU A 522 5.96 -27.51 2.99
CA GLU A 522 6.93 -27.82 4.05
C GLU A 522 7.58 -26.55 4.60
N THR A 523 7.84 -25.57 3.73
CA THR A 523 8.37 -24.26 4.10
C THR A 523 7.40 -23.52 5.01
N MET A 524 6.12 -23.52 4.65
CA MET A 524 5.04 -22.96 5.46
C MET A 524 4.94 -23.68 6.81
N GLN A 525 4.87 -25.02 6.82
CA GLN A 525 4.72 -25.81 8.04
C GLN A 525 5.91 -25.63 8.97
N GLY A 526 7.15 -25.62 8.45
CA GLY A 526 8.35 -25.35 9.24
C GLY A 526 8.33 -23.97 9.90
N ALA A 527 7.78 -22.96 9.22
CA ALA A 527 7.62 -21.62 9.80
C ALA A 527 6.59 -21.60 10.93
N ILE A 528 5.49 -22.31 10.76
CA ILE A 528 4.43 -22.44 11.78
C ILE A 528 4.99 -23.17 13.02
N ASP A 529 5.70 -24.28 12.83
CA ASP A 529 6.24 -25.10 13.93
C ASP A 529 7.21 -24.29 14.80
N ILE A 530 8.15 -23.58 14.18
CA ILE A 530 9.09 -22.72 14.90
C ILE A 530 8.35 -21.56 15.56
N PHE A 531 7.37 -20.96 14.90
CA PHE A 531 6.59 -19.87 15.48
C PHE A 531 5.83 -20.35 16.74
N VAL A 532 5.09 -21.44 16.63
CA VAL A 532 4.27 -21.98 17.73
C VAL A 532 5.13 -22.36 18.91
N SER A 533 6.32 -22.95 18.68
CA SER A 533 7.24 -23.33 19.77
C SER A 533 7.83 -22.14 20.54
N HIS A 534 7.89 -20.96 19.93
CA HIS A 534 8.48 -19.75 20.53
C HIS A 534 7.47 -18.65 20.84
N TYR A 535 6.22 -18.77 20.37
CA TYR A 535 5.17 -17.79 20.61
C TYR A 535 4.66 -17.86 22.04
N LYS A 536 4.57 -16.72 22.70
CA LYS A 536 4.05 -16.61 24.07
C LYS A 536 2.91 -15.61 24.10
N MET A 537 1.74 -16.03 24.56
CA MET A 537 0.58 -15.14 24.73
C MET A 537 0.87 -13.97 25.70
N ALA A 538 1.75 -14.16 26.68
CA ALA A 538 2.18 -13.12 27.61
C ALA A 538 3.11 -12.08 26.97
N ASP A 539 3.80 -12.43 25.86
CA ASP A 539 4.67 -11.53 25.10
C ASP A 539 4.49 -11.78 23.60
N PRO A 540 3.32 -11.39 23.04
CA PRO A 540 2.95 -11.71 21.67
C PRO A 540 3.78 -10.97 20.61
N PHE A 541 4.57 -9.98 21.01
CA PHE A 541 5.40 -9.18 20.11
C PHE A 541 6.85 -9.68 20.03
N SER A 542 7.25 -10.63 20.84
CA SER A 542 8.62 -11.16 20.87
C SER A 542 8.99 -12.00 19.65
N THR A 543 8.02 -12.71 19.07
CA THR A 543 8.23 -13.62 17.94
C THR A 543 7.45 -13.15 16.71
N GLN A 544 8.13 -13.15 15.54
CA GLN A 544 7.56 -12.65 14.29
C GLN A 544 8.03 -13.48 13.09
N ILE A 545 7.05 -13.87 12.23
CA ILE A 545 7.37 -14.41 10.91
C ILE A 545 7.48 -13.26 9.92
N LEU A 546 8.53 -13.31 9.10
CA LEU A 546 8.88 -12.30 8.09
C LEU A 546 8.96 -12.98 6.71
N VAL A 547 8.14 -12.54 5.77
CA VAL A 547 8.05 -13.14 4.43
C VAL A 547 8.20 -12.10 3.33
N PRO A 548 8.59 -12.46 2.10
CA PRO A 548 8.69 -11.54 0.97
C PRO A 548 7.35 -11.02 0.48
N ALA A 549 6.33 -11.87 0.39
CA ALA A 549 5.07 -11.63 -0.31
C ALA A 549 3.84 -11.78 0.60
N LYS A 550 2.72 -11.15 0.18
CA LYS A 550 1.44 -11.25 0.88
C LYS A 550 0.69 -12.53 0.54
N ASP A 551 0.74 -12.94 -0.72
CA ASP A 551 0.00 -14.07 -1.28
C ASP A 551 0.92 -15.29 -1.45
N GLY A 552 0.35 -16.47 -1.67
CA GLY A 552 1.04 -17.77 -1.74
C GLY A 552 0.80 -18.61 -0.50
N LEU A 553 1.18 -19.88 -0.55
CA LEU A 553 1.02 -20.82 0.57
C LEU A 553 1.84 -20.39 1.78
N ALA A 554 3.09 -19.99 1.56
CA ALA A 554 3.97 -19.41 2.58
C ALA A 554 3.85 -17.86 2.65
N GLY A 555 2.77 -17.28 2.13
CA GLY A 555 2.49 -15.84 2.17
C GLY A 555 1.84 -15.38 3.47
N VAL A 556 1.87 -14.06 3.70
CA VAL A 556 1.33 -13.43 4.93
C VAL A 556 -0.10 -13.86 5.22
N LYS A 557 -0.98 -13.84 4.22
CA LYS A 557 -2.42 -14.10 4.43
C LYS A 557 -2.66 -15.52 4.93
N ASN A 558 -2.06 -16.51 4.26
CA ASN A 558 -2.26 -17.91 4.60
C ASN A 558 -1.58 -18.26 5.93
N LEU A 559 -0.36 -17.78 6.17
CA LEU A 559 0.33 -17.97 7.45
C LEU A 559 -0.46 -17.39 8.61
N ASN A 560 -0.98 -16.16 8.48
CA ASN A 560 -1.79 -15.54 9.52
C ASN A 560 -3.04 -16.34 9.85
N ALA A 561 -3.78 -16.82 8.84
CA ALA A 561 -4.98 -17.62 9.06
C ALA A 561 -4.67 -18.96 9.76
N LYS A 562 -3.62 -19.66 9.29
CA LYS A 562 -3.21 -20.95 9.89
C LYS A 562 -2.68 -20.78 11.31
N ILE A 563 -1.84 -19.79 11.56
CA ILE A 563 -1.28 -19.53 12.89
C ILE A 563 -2.39 -19.12 13.85
N GLN A 564 -3.30 -18.25 13.45
CA GLN A 564 -4.46 -17.86 14.26
C GLN A 564 -5.23 -19.10 14.74
N SER A 565 -5.52 -20.04 13.83
CA SER A 565 -6.27 -21.26 14.17
C SER A 565 -5.56 -22.17 15.17
N ILE A 566 -4.23 -22.02 15.32
CA ILE A 566 -3.43 -22.84 16.26
C ILE A 566 -3.22 -22.10 17.59
N VAL A 567 -2.76 -20.84 17.54
CA VAL A 567 -2.35 -20.12 18.76
C VAL A 567 -3.50 -19.36 19.43
N ASN A 568 -4.54 -19.05 18.69
CA ASN A 568 -5.74 -18.37 19.19
C ASN A 568 -6.98 -18.92 18.44
N PRO A 569 -7.36 -20.20 18.67
CA PRO A 569 -8.48 -20.82 17.98
C PRO A 569 -9.80 -20.19 18.40
N PHE A 570 -10.66 -19.93 17.41
CA PHE A 570 -12.01 -19.44 17.65
C PHE A 570 -12.83 -20.45 18.44
N LYS A 571 -13.52 -20.01 19.47
CA LYS A 571 -14.48 -20.82 20.24
C LYS A 571 -15.90 -20.43 19.88
N GLU A 572 -16.77 -21.42 19.72
CA GLU A 572 -18.18 -21.18 19.41
C GLU A 572 -18.84 -20.36 20.52
N GLY A 573 -19.60 -19.31 20.09
CA GLY A 573 -20.23 -18.36 21.03
C GLY A 573 -19.34 -17.17 21.44
N GLU A 574 -18.06 -17.13 21.08
CA GLU A 574 -17.24 -15.94 21.35
C GLU A 574 -17.56 -14.81 20.37
N PRO A 575 -17.61 -13.54 20.85
CA PRO A 575 -17.76 -12.39 19.98
C PRO A 575 -16.64 -12.32 18.94
N CYS A 576 -17.03 -12.17 17.67
CA CYS A 576 -16.09 -12.01 16.57
C CYS A 576 -16.61 -10.97 15.56
N VAL A 577 -15.69 -10.42 14.76
CA VAL A 577 -16.00 -9.60 13.59
C VAL A 577 -15.41 -10.28 12.37
N THR A 578 -16.23 -10.49 11.34
CA THR A 578 -15.78 -11.01 10.04
C THR A 578 -15.78 -9.89 9.02
N TYR A 579 -14.66 -9.73 8.32
CA TYR A 579 -14.50 -8.74 7.27
C TYR A 579 -13.75 -9.35 6.08
N GLY A 580 -14.45 -9.53 4.96
CA GLY A 580 -13.95 -10.32 3.84
C GLY A 580 -13.61 -11.76 4.27
N ASP A 581 -12.40 -12.20 3.97
CA ASP A 581 -11.90 -13.53 4.34
C ASP A 581 -11.29 -13.58 5.76
N ARG A 582 -11.29 -12.47 6.50
CA ARG A 582 -10.66 -12.33 7.81
C ARG A 582 -11.68 -12.39 8.92
N LYS A 583 -11.36 -13.14 9.96
CA LYS A 583 -12.15 -13.24 11.18
C LYS A 583 -11.29 -12.80 12.36
N TYR A 584 -11.77 -11.82 13.10
CA TYR A 584 -11.09 -11.27 14.28
C TYR A 584 -11.82 -11.64 15.54
N HIS A 585 -11.08 -12.03 16.59
CA HIS A 585 -11.60 -12.30 17.92
C HIS A 585 -10.62 -11.88 19.01
N LYS A 586 -11.05 -11.92 20.25
CA LYS A 586 -10.23 -11.50 21.39
C LYS A 586 -8.91 -12.26 21.44
N GLY A 587 -7.81 -11.57 21.67
CA GLY A 587 -6.46 -12.13 21.74
C GLY A 587 -5.70 -12.07 20.41
N ASP A 588 -6.34 -11.76 19.28
CA ASP A 588 -5.65 -11.67 18.00
C ASP A 588 -4.59 -10.58 17.98
N LYS A 589 -3.46 -10.93 17.39
CA LYS A 589 -2.39 -9.98 17.07
C LYS A 589 -2.68 -9.33 15.73
N ILE A 590 -2.78 -8.00 15.72
CA ILE A 590 -3.13 -7.22 14.54
C ILE A 590 -2.06 -6.19 14.19
N ILE A 591 -2.13 -5.68 12.95
CA ILE A 591 -1.33 -4.56 12.45
C ILE A 591 -2.24 -3.57 11.72
N MET A 592 -1.99 -2.29 11.93
CA MET A 592 -2.61 -1.23 11.13
C MET A 592 -1.94 -1.14 9.77
N THR A 593 -2.73 -1.00 8.71
CA THR A 593 -2.25 -1.00 7.33
C THR A 593 -2.25 0.38 6.68
N ARG A 594 -2.86 1.37 7.34
CA ARG A 594 -2.94 2.77 6.91
C ARG A 594 -2.73 3.71 8.08
N ASN A 595 -2.39 4.96 7.75
CA ASN A 595 -2.39 6.04 8.73
C ASN A 595 -3.81 6.58 8.89
N ASN A 596 -4.26 6.73 10.13
CA ASN A 596 -5.48 7.45 10.46
C ASN A 596 -5.16 8.43 11.58
N TYR A 597 -5.12 9.71 11.22
CA TYR A 597 -4.71 10.78 12.15
C TYR A 597 -5.84 11.17 13.13
N GLU A 598 -7.08 10.90 12.76
CA GLU A 598 -8.24 11.14 13.60
C GLU A 598 -8.32 10.14 14.75
N TYR A 599 -8.14 8.86 14.44
CA TYR A 599 -8.08 7.79 15.45
C TYR A 599 -6.72 7.64 16.12
N GLY A 600 -5.67 8.30 15.62
CA GLY A 600 -4.33 8.31 16.22
C GLY A 600 -3.51 7.03 16.02
N TYR A 601 -3.82 6.20 15.02
CA TYR A 601 -3.00 5.04 14.66
C TYR A 601 -2.27 5.24 13.33
N TYR A 602 -1.16 4.53 13.16
CA TYR A 602 -0.30 4.65 12.00
C TYR A 602 -0.04 3.32 11.34
N ASN A 603 0.25 3.37 10.04
CA ASN A 603 0.66 2.18 9.28
C ASN A 603 1.87 1.51 9.94
N GLY A 604 1.73 0.20 10.22
CA GLY A 604 2.74 -0.59 10.92
C GLY A 604 2.55 -0.68 12.43
N ASP A 605 1.63 0.09 13.04
CA ASP A 605 1.28 -0.08 14.45
C ASP A 605 0.73 -1.48 14.69
N VAL A 606 1.24 -2.17 15.70
CA VAL A 606 0.76 -3.50 16.09
C VAL A 606 0.01 -3.43 17.42
N GLY A 607 -0.99 -4.27 17.54
CA GLY A 607 -1.82 -4.33 18.73
C GLY A 607 -2.40 -5.72 18.98
N ILE A 608 -3.12 -5.81 20.11
CA ILE A 608 -3.87 -7.02 20.49
C ILE A 608 -5.34 -6.65 20.63
N VAL A 609 -6.21 -7.47 20.05
CA VAL A 609 -7.66 -7.36 20.23
C VAL A 609 -8.01 -7.67 21.67
N LYS A 610 -8.51 -6.70 22.40
CA LYS A 610 -8.90 -6.82 23.82
C LYS A 610 -10.35 -7.22 24.01
N LYS A 611 -11.24 -6.68 23.16
CA LYS A 611 -12.67 -6.91 23.25
C LYS A 611 -13.35 -6.68 21.88
N ILE A 612 -14.41 -7.41 21.65
CA ILE A 612 -15.31 -7.18 20.51
C ILE A 612 -16.71 -6.97 21.07
N SER A 613 -17.39 -5.92 20.64
CA SER A 613 -18.74 -5.59 21.08
C SER A 613 -19.45 -4.71 20.05
N GLY A 614 -20.72 -5.02 19.71
CA GLY A 614 -21.51 -4.23 18.78
C GLY A 614 -20.90 -4.06 17.39
N GLY A 615 -20.18 -5.08 16.89
CA GLY A 615 -19.50 -5.00 15.58
C GLY A 615 -18.22 -4.16 15.56
N LYS A 616 -17.80 -3.60 16.71
CA LYS A 616 -16.55 -2.85 16.86
C LYS A 616 -15.47 -3.71 17.51
N ILE A 617 -14.23 -3.42 17.15
CA ILE A 617 -13.04 -4.08 17.71
C ILE A 617 -12.32 -3.08 18.62
N CYS A 618 -12.20 -3.41 19.91
CA CYS A 618 -11.33 -2.68 20.82
C CYS A 618 -9.94 -3.32 20.81
N VAL A 619 -8.94 -2.56 20.39
CA VAL A 619 -7.54 -2.99 20.30
C VAL A 619 -6.68 -2.23 21.31
N SER A 620 -5.64 -2.87 21.82
CA SER A 620 -4.59 -2.18 22.58
C SER A 620 -3.39 -1.97 21.66
N ILE A 621 -3.13 -0.73 21.30
CA ILE A 621 -1.96 -0.30 20.52
C ILE A 621 -1.12 0.61 21.42
N ARG A 622 0.18 0.32 21.55
CA ARG A 622 1.09 1.12 22.41
C ARG A 622 0.66 1.25 23.87
N GLY A 623 -0.12 0.26 24.36
CA GLY A 623 -0.69 0.29 25.71
C GLY A 623 -1.99 1.08 25.84
N GLU A 624 -2.39 1.84 24.85
CA GLU A 624 -3.63 2.58 24.79
C GLU A 624 -4.76 1.75 24.18
N ALA A 625 -5.97 1.89 24.72
CA ALA A 625 -7.14 1.21 24.20
C ALA A 625 -7.79 2.09 23.11
N MET A 626 -8.08 1.50 21.97
CA MET A 626 -8.67 2.18 20.82
C MET A 626 -9.83 1.35 20.25
N GLU A 627 -10.96 2.01 19.99
CA GLU A 627 -12.08 1.37 19.30
C GLU A 627 -12.00 1.59 17.79
N ILE A 628 -12.13 0.50 17.04
CA ILE A 628 -12.12 0.50 15.58
C ILE A 628 -13.50 0.07 15.10
N GLY A 629 -14.17 0.96 14.38
CA GLY A 629 -15.48 0.73 13.80
C GLY A 629 -15.45 0.02 12.45
N SER A 630 -16.63 -0.24 11.89
CA SER A 630 -16.79 -0.90 10.58
C SER A 630 -16.17 -0.11 9.42
N ASP A 631 -16.08 1.19 9.53
CA ASP A 631 -15.51 2.14 8.58
C ASP A 631 -13.97 2.02 8.45
N CYS A 632 -13.32 1.51 9.49
CA CYS A 632 -11.86 1.36 9.55
C CYS A 632 -11.38 -0.11 9.46
N MET A 633 -12.26 -1.05 9.12
CA MET A 633 -11.90 -2.48 9.05
C MET A 633 -10.91 -2.80 7.90
N ASP A 634 -10.84 -1.98 6.87
CA ASP A 634 -9.81 -2.07 5.82
C ASP A 634 -8.41 -1.73 6.32
N ASP A 635 -8.32 -1.03 7.43
CA ASP A 635 -7.06 -0.58 7.99
C ASP A 635 -6.41 -1.62 8.92
N ILE A 636 -7.07 -2.77 9.15
CA ILE A 636 -6.59 -3.81 10.07
C ILE A 636 -6.24 -5.08 9.31
N ASP A 637 -5.14 -5.72 9.71
CA ASP A 637 -4.76 -7.06 9.28
C ASP A 637 -4.27 -7.90 10.47
N LEU A 638 -4.31 -9.24 10.35
CA LEU A 638 -3.64 -10.12 11.30
C LEU A 638 -2.12 -9.97 11.17
N SER A 639 -1.38 -10.16 12.26
CA SER A 639 0.05 -9.86 12.31
C SER A 639 0.93 -10.92 12.97
N TYR A 640 0.56 -12.18 12.93
CA TYR A 640 1.46 -13.28 13.30
C TYR A 640 2.62 -13.43 12.30
N ALA A 641 2.32 -13.20 11.01
CA ALA A 641 3.27 -13.02 9.93
C ALA A 641 3.08 -11.64 9.28
N MET A 642 4.18 -11.03 8.82
CA MET A 642 4.17 -9.78 8.07
C MET A 642 5.21 -9.80 6.96
N THR A 643 5.12 -8.86 6.00
CA THR A 643 6.18 -8.73 5.00
C THR A 643 7.45 -8.14 5.59
N ILE A 644 8.61 -8.53 5.06
CA ILE A 644 9.90 -7.96 5.44
C ILE A 644 9.90 -6.43 5.28
N HIS A 645 9.23 -5.89 4.24
CA HIS A 645 9.06 -4.45 4.06
C HIS A 645 8.34 -3.79 5.23
N LYS A 646 7.24 -4.39 5.71
CA LYS A 646 6.48 -3.87 6.87
C LYS A 646 7.23 -4.00 8.19
N SER A 647 8.26 -4.84 8.26
CA SER A 647 9.09 -5.00 9.47
C SER A 647 10.20 -3.96 9.61
N GLN A 648 10.43 -3.12 8.60
CA GLN A 648 11.41 -2.04 8.67
C GLN A 648 11.11 -1.11 9.86
N GLY A 649 12.14 -0.64 10.55
CA GLY A 649 12.00 0.11 11.80
C GLY A 649 11.61 -0.73 13.02
N SER A 650 11.37 -2.05 12.86
CA SER A 650 11.00 -2.97 13.94
C SER A 650 12.15 -3.89 14.29
N GLU A 651 12.16 -4.39 15.53
CA GLU A 651 13.06 -5.47 15.97
C GLU A 651 12.29 -6.46 16.85
N PHE A 652 12.63 -7.74 16.75
CA PHE A 652 11.98 -8.82 17.45
C PHE A 652 13.02 -9.64 18.23
N ALA A 653 12.64 -10.18 19.38
CA ALA A 653 13.52 -11.11 20.07
C ALA A 653 13.81 -12.33 19.18
N ASN A 654 12.78 -12.83 18.50
CA ASN A 654 12.82 -14.00 17.63
C ASN A 654 12.28 -13.62 16.23
N ALA A 655 13.07 -13.73 15.20
CA ALA A 655 12.68 -13.50 13.81
C ALA A 655 12.77 -14.81 13.01
N ILE A 656 11.70 -15.14 12.30
CA ILE A 656 11.61 -16.30 11.42
C ILE A 656 11.49 -15.78 9.99
N VAL A 657 12.56 -15.89 9.21
CA VAL A 657 12.61 -15.40 7.81
C VAL A 657 12.27 -16.55 6.88
N VAL A 658 11.19 -16.42 6.12
CA VAL A 658 10.69 -17.46 5.22
C VAL A 658 10.93 -17.04 3.78
N LEU A 659 11.59 -17.89 3.02
CA LEU A 659 12.00 -17.64 1.64
C LEU A 659 11.43 -18.71 0.70
N PRO A 660 10.19 -18.56 0.21
CA PRO A 660 9.61 -19.46 -0.78
C PRO A 660 10.30 -19.28 -2.15
N LYS A 661 10.18 -20.28 -3.01
CA LYS A 661 10.85 -20.31 -4.33
C LYS A 661 10.29 -19.28 -5.32
N ASN A 662 9.00 -18.99 -5.22
CA ASN A 662 8.27 -18.15 -6.18
C ASN A 662 7.61 -16.89 -5.56
N PRO A 663 8.34 -16.06 -4.81
CA PRO A 663 7.79 -14.81 -4.28
C PRO A 663 7.82 -13.67 -5.33
N GLY A 664 7.89 -14.02 -6.61
CA GLY A 664 8.09 -13.07 -7.70
C GLY A 664 9.54 -12.57 -7.77
N GLN A 665 9.73 -11.31 -8.18
CA GLN A 665 11.07 -10.69 -8.32
C GLN A 665 11.71 -10.25 -7.00
N MET A 666 11.18 -10.69 -5.85
CA MET A 666 11.52 -10.12 -4.54
C MET A 666 12.68 -10.82 -3.82
N LEU A 667 13.23 -11.91 -4.35
CA LEU A 667 14.37 -12.61 -3.74
C LEU A 667 15.67 -11.84 -4.01
N LEU A 668 15.97 -10.89 -3.14
CA LEU A 668 17.12 -9.99 -3.23
C LEU A 668 17.95 -10.04 -1.94
N ARG A 669 19.25 -9.77 -2.08
CA ARG A 669 20.20 -9.72 -0.96
C ARG A 669 19.77 -8.79 0.16
N ASN A 670 19.39 -7.56 -0.18
CA ASN A 670 18.96 -6.56 0.80
C ASN A 670 17.66 -6.93 1.51
N LEU A 671 16.79 -7.74 0.87
CA LEU A 671 15.59 -8.26 1.52
C LEU A 671 15.96 -9.26 2.63
N VAL A 672 16.82 -10.24 2.32
CA VAL A 672 17.29 -11.23 3.33
C VAL A 672 18.07 -10.53 4.44
N TYR A 673 18.97 -9.61 4.09
CA TYR A 673 19.70 -8.80 5.04
C TYR A 673 18.75 -8.04 5.98
N THR A 674 17.74 -7.36 5.43
CA THR A 674 16.74 -6.64 6.23
C THR A 674 15.98 -7.58 7.16
N GLY A 675 15.53 -8.74 6.68
CA GLY A 675 14.83 -9.74 7.49
C GLY A 675 15.68 -10.27 8.64
N VAL A 676 16.92 -10.66 8.38
CA VAL A 676 17.87 -11.17 9.38
C VAL A 676 18.18 -10.12 10.45
N THR A 677 18.38 -8.85 10.03
CA THR A 677 18.70 -7.76 10.96
C THR A 677 17.54 -7.34 11.86
N ARG A 678 16.31 -7.87 11.66
CA ARG A 678 15.19 -7.68 12.58
C ARG A 678 15.30 -8.54 13.84
N GLY A 679 16.08 -9.61 13.84
CA GLY A 679 16.28 -10.49 14.99
C GLY A 679 17.28 -9.94 16.01
N LYS A 680 16.90 -9.99 17.30
CA LYS A 680 17.78 -9.59 18.43
C LYS A 680 18.47 -10.76 19.12
N LYS A 681 17.71 -11.84 19.37
CA LYS A 681 18.17 -13.00 20.13
C LYS A 681 18.32 -14.22 19.24
N ASN A 682 17.27 -14.50 18.44
CA ASN A 682 17.25 -15.68 17.59
C ASN A 682 16.76 -15.32 16.18
N VAL A 683 17.37 -15.93 15.18
CA VAL A 683 16.97 -15.86 13.77
C VAL A 683 16.94 -17.26 13.19
N TRP A 684 15.83 -17.63 12.61
CA TRP A 684 15.69 -18.85 11.81
C TRP A 684 15.34 -18.49 10.38
N ILE A 685 16.07 -19.05 9.43
CA ILE A 685 15.75 -18.90 8.01
C ILE A 685 15.17 -20.22 7.53
N ILE A 686 14.02 -20.17 6.87
CA ILE A 686 13.39 -21.32 6.24
C ILE A 686 13.38 -21.07 4.75
N SER A 687 14.14 -21.84 4.00
CA SER A 687 14.35 -21.68 2.57
C SER A 687 13.73 -22.83 1.79
N GLU A 688 12.87 -22.54 0.83
CA GLU A 688 12.45 -23.52 -0.16
C GLU A 688 13.58 -23.73 -1.17
N GLY A 689 14.15 -24.93 -1.22
CA GLY A 689 15.29 -25.24 -2.07
C GLY A 689 16.44 -24.23 -1.87
N LYS A 690 17.00 -23.75 -2.96
CA LYS A 690 18.14 -22.80 -2.99
C LYS A 690 17.71 -21.32 -3.00
N SER A 691 16.53 -20.98 -2.46
CA SER A 691 16.02 -19.59 -2.48
C SER A 691 16.90 -18.63 -1.66
N LEU A 692 17.49 -19.11 -0.58
CA LEU A 692 18.42 -18.32 0.24
C LEU A 692 19.68 -17.95 -0.54
N GLU A 693 20.37 -18.93 -1.13
CA GLU A 693 21.60 -18.71 -1.89
C GLU A 693 21.34 -17.80 -3.09
N LYS A 694 20.25 -18.07 -3.82
CA LYS A 694 19.83 -17.23 -4.94
C LYS A 694 19.61 -15.80 -4.50
N SER A 695 18.94 -15.59 -3.37
CA SER A 695 18.69 -14.25 -2.83
C SER A 695 19.98 -13.54 -2.46
N ILE A 696 20.89 -14.21 -1.76
CA ILE A 696 22.19 -13.65 -1.36
C ILE A 696 23.04 -13.28 -2.56
N GLN A 697 23.00 -14.06 -3.63
CA GLN A 697 23.75 -13.83 -4.86
C GLN A 697 23.11 -12.73 -5.73
N THR A 698 21.78 -12.53 -5.63
CA THR A 698 21.07 -11.54 -6.42
C THR A 698 21.12 -10.17 -5.73
N SER A 699 21.88 -9.24 -6.31
CA SER A 699 21.97 -7.85 -5.84
C SER A 699 21.48 -6.91 -6.93
N ARG A 700 20.55 -6.03 -6.57
CA ARG A 700 20.16 -4.88 -7.42
C ARG A 700 20.78 -3.57 -6.97
N LYS A 701 21.85 -3.64 -6.16
CA LYS A 701 22.59 -2.46 -5.77
C LYS A 701 23.12 -1.76 -7.02
N GLY A 702 22.69 -0.52 -7.25
CA GLY A 702 23.04 0.24 -8.44
C GLY A 702 22.05 0.19 -9.61
N GLU A 703 21.02 -0.67 -9.58
CA GLU A 703 19.97 -0.68 -10.62
C GLU A 703 19.06 0.55 -10.53
N ARG A 704 18.93 1.14 -9.32
CA ARG A 704 18.19 2.38 -9.14
C ARG A 704 19.04 3.55 -9.60
N GLU A 705 18.61 4.21 -10.67
CA GLU A 705 19.32 5.33 -11.28
C GLU A 705 18.67 6.66 -10.88
N THR A 706 19.50 7.59 -10.36
CA THR A 706 19.10 8.88 -9.81
C THR A 706 20.05 9.99 -10.29
N THR A 707 19.63 11.26 -10.18
CA THR A 707 20.48 12.41 -10.50
C THR A 707 21.10 13.08 -9.27
N LEU A 708 20.62 12.81 -8.06
CA LEU A 708 21.00 13.56 -6.86
C LEU A 708 22.50 13.64 -6.64
N SER A 709 23.21 12.51 -6.75
CA SER A 709 24.68 12.51 -6.58
C SER A 709 25.40 13.35 -7.65
N LYS A 710 24.86 13.43 -8.88
CA LYS A 710 25.38 14.31 -9.93
C LYS A 710 25.07 15.78 -9.61
N CYS A 711 23.84 16.09 -9.22
CA CYS A 711 23.44 17.42 -8.81
C CYS A 711 24.33 17.96 -7.68
N LEU A 712 24.61 17.16 -6.66
CA LEU A 712 25.50 17.54 -5.54
C LEU A 712 26.94 17.86 -5.97
N ARG A 713 27.41 17.27 -7.06
CA ARG A 713 28.77 17.59 -7.61
C ARG A 713 28.77 18.86 -8.44
N THR A 714 27.64 19.26 -9.01
CA THR A 714 27.50 20.38 -9.96
C THR A 714 27.02 21.67 -9.32
N VAL A 715 26.18 21.62 -8.28
CA VAL A 715 25.78 22.84 -7.51
C VAL A 715 26.91 23.28 -6.56
#